data_00b789a43f1a4b887aa06b66554ae654
#
_entry.id   00b789a43f1a4b887aa06b66554ae654
#
_cell.length_a   1.000
_cell.length_b   1.000
_cell.length_c   1.000
_cell.angle_alpha   90.00
_cell.angle_beta   90.00
_cell.angle_gamma   90.00
#
_symmetry.space_group_name_H-M   'P 1'
#
loop_
_entity.id
_entity.type
_entity.pdbx_description
1 polymer ?
#
loop_
_entity_poly.entity_id
_entity_poly.type
_entity_poly.pdbx_seq_one_letter_code
_entity_poly.pdbx_strand_id
1 'polypeptide(L)'
;MKRKLMLLLACLFVGIGLVTAQTQKVTGVVISEEDGQPVIGASVLVKGTQIGAITGVDGDFTLPNVPSSAKTLVISYIGMKTQEVSIRANMKVSMKPDTEVLDEVVVTGYGVQRKASFTGAAAVVGKDVLAKKTDANFVKALEGAVPGIQMNNSTSMPGIWGSIYVRGRGSLNSGTQPLYVIDGMPVDSDTDDNSLTYPTNNTIDPMSSLNPADIESITVLKDAAATAIYGSRAANGVIVVTTKKGAEGKFNINLDIKQGFVTTANNNMDFANAQQTMKLFTDGYTAAQGGDWQENYNYLADDYFGWDRKSSYDWMDAISRKGYYQDYNLNMQGRTGSTGYYVGLGYLNTEGLIIGSDLERFSGRLNLDTKFKWATLGVNSSYSYTTQNGFSLSTAGSMNSPLTAAVSSQTPMNPFYDSEGNYANINNYNPLALMDEKTGELNQSNTQMVNLNPYFQIDFGKGIYAKTTLGVNINELRQYQYWSALYNPQAQDYNGLGQQYNSKSTVVTWNNIIGWNYKFADKHDISLMLGQEMQKKSYFYEYYAKSDFPFAASGMRDLTTAGTDQGNEYYKQEARLASYFADVHYSYADKYYLSGSFRRDGSSVFGTDNRWGNFWSVGGKWRISGEEFLSENEIITNATLRASYGTVGNQDISWYAARGFYSSGYNYNQMPGMRPTSIPNPELTWEVSKKFDIGFDLSFLQRIHLTFDFYNEETSDALFEIPLSMTTGISKTYQNIGSIRNRGIEFSINTSIIQNNDLNWNFFANLTWNKNEVIKLSTDDPLEDTYQIIEQGHPYSQFYMKEYVGIDHETGKPLWYLNKEGDETTSDYNAAAKRYVGDADPKVLGGFGTNLTWKGVDFNLNFNYRLGGKVYNSGAAFTGFGMAFRTPLEDVALNSWTPENKNAKYPQYIYRDPNNATATSSRYLYSGNYLRISNVTLGYTLPKTWTQKAFIQKLRAYVSVDNLYTFTASDFVGYNPETSADGVIAWQYPATCTFIGGIQLTF
;
A
#
# COMPACT_ATOMS: atom_id res chain seq x y z
N MET A 1 10.17 75.68 21.39
CA MET A 1 9.93 74.61 20.40
C MET A 1 8.68 73.72 20.68
N LYS A 2 8.37 73.38 21.93
CA LYS A 2 7.20 72.50 22.23
C LYS A 2 5.82 73.08 21.86
N ARG A 3 5.59 74.41 21.95
CA ARG A 3 4.32 75.02 21.57
C ARG A 3 4.05 75.03 20.05
N LYS A 4 5.09 75.11 19.19
CA LYS A 4 4.92 75.12 17.73
C LYS A 4 4.67 73.68 17.22
N LEU A 5 5.14 72.65 17.88
CA LEU A 5 4.90 71.27 17.54
C LEU A 5 3.44 70.86 17.89
N MET A 6 2.90 71.36 19.02
CA MET A 6 1.49 71.12 19.38
C MET A 6 0.49 71.82 18.46
N LEU A 7 0.80 72.97 17.91
CA LEU A 7 -0.03 73.63 16.92
C LEU A 7 -0.02 72.98 15.56
N LEU A 8 1.13 72.38 15.19
CA LEU A 8 1.26 71.61 13.95
C LEU A 8 0.54 70.25 14.05
N LEU A 9 0.53 69.62 15.21
CA LEU A 9 -0.24 68.40 15.48
C LEU A 9 -1.78 68.72 15.55
N ALA A 10 -2.17 69.88 16.12
CA ALA A 10 -3.58 70.27 16.15
C ALA A 10 -4.11 70.63 14.75
N CYS A 11 -3.27 71.24 13.89
CA CYS A 11 -3.66 71.50 12.50
C CYS A 11 -3.74 70.22 11.65
N LEU A 12 -2.94 69.19 11.99
CA LEU A 12 -3.03 67.87 11.32
C LEU A 12 -4.31 67.12 11.72
N PHE A 13 -4.81 67.29 12.95
CA PHE A 13 -6.05 66.65 13.41
C PHE A 13 -7.33 67.36 12.93
N VAL A 14 -7.27 68.64 12.60
CA VAL A 14 -8.45 69.36 12.07
C VAL A 14 -8.59 69.18 10.57
N GLY A 15 -7.52 68.75 9.86
CA GLY A 15 -7.55 68.46 8.41
C GLY A 15 -8.12 67.10 8.03
N ILE A 16 -8.39 66.19 8.97
CA ILE A 16 -8.99 64.87 8.74
C ILE A 16 -10.54 64.86 9.02
N GLY A 17 -11.12 65.98 9.21
CA GLY A 17 -12.58 66.12 9.41
C GLY A 17 -13.31 66.35 8.09
N LEU A 18 -14.22 65.39 7.79
CA LEU A 18 -15.33 65.51 6.82
C LEU A 18 -15.05 65.19 5.34
N VAL A 19 -14.57 63.96 5.08
CA VAL A 19 -15.15 63.26 3.93
C VAL A 19 -16.17 62.25 4.48
N THR A 20 -17.38 62.67 4.68
CA THR A 20 -18.54 61.76 4.81
C THR A 20 -18.69 61.05 3.49
N ALA A 21 -18.04 59.87 3.35
CA ALA A 21 -18.34 58.98 2.27
C ALA A 21 -19.81 58.61 2.40
N GLN A 22 -20.64 59.05 1.44
CA GLN A 22 -22.03 58.61 1.38
C GLN A 22 -22.02 57.09 1.27
N THR A 23 -22.48 56.44 2.31
CA THR A 23 -22.65 54.97 2.30
C THR A 23 -24.12 54.66 2.10
N GLN A 24 -24.40 53.57 1.41
CA GLN A 24 -25.74 53.06 1.20
C GLN A 24 -25.89 51.67 1.81
N LYS A 25 -27.07 51.34 2.28
CA LYS A 25 -27.42 50.00 2.71
C LYS A 25 -27.86 49.19 1.49
N VAL A 26 -27.26 48.04 1.27
CA VAL A 26 -27.62 47.10 0.19
C VAL A 26 -28.13 45.81 0.84
N THR A 27 -29.29 45.34 0.43
CA THR A 27 -29.92 44.10 0.89
C THR A 27 -30.28 43.25 -0.32
N GLY A 28 -30.36 41.95 -0.13
CA GLY A 28 -30.73 41.01 -1.19
C GLY A 28 -30.90 39.61 -0.70
N VAL A 29 -31.32 38.74 -1.63
CA VAL A 29 -31.43 37.30 -1.42
C VAL A 29 -30.68 36.60 -2.55
N VAL A 30 -29.87 35.60 -2.18
CA VAL A 30 -29.21 34.73 -3.12
C VAL A 30 -29.93 33.40 -3.15
N ILE A 31 -30.30 32.97 -4.35
CA ILE A 31 -31.01 31.71 -4.59
C ILE A 31 -30.22 30.87 -5.60
N SER A 32 -30.39 29.58 -5.58
CA SER A 32 -29.89 28.67 -6.62
C SER A 32 -30.82 28.75 -7.85
N GLU A 33 -30.22 28.78 -9.06
CA GLU A 33 -31.00 28.75 -10.32
C GLU A 33 -31.60 27.36 -10.57
N GLU A 34 -30.99 26.30 -10.03
CA GLU A 34 -31.37 24.90 -10.27
C GLU A 34 -32.68 24.52 -9.54
N ASP A 35 -32.82 24.94 -8.30
CA ASP A 35 -33.94 24.54 -7.44
C ASP A 35 -34.69 25.70 -6.81
N GLY A 36 -34.25 26.94 -7.07
CA GLY A 36 -34.87 28.16 -6.51
C GLY A 36 -34.72 28.31 -4.99
N GLN A 37 -33.96 27.42 -4.33
CA GLN A 37 -33.75 27.43 -2.89
C GLN A 37 -32.77 28.51 -2.46
N PRO A 38 -32.88 29.04 -1.24
CA PRO A 38 -31.90 29.96 -0.67
C PRO A 38 -30.49 29.38 -0.62
N VAL A 39 -29.48 30.10 -1.09
CA VAL A 39 -28.07 29.73 -0.93
C VAL A 39 -27.58 30.25 0.41
N ILE A 40 -27.50 29.37 1.37
CA ILE A 40 -27.07 29.66 2.75
C ILE A 40 -25.56 29.67 2.81
N GLY A 41 -24.95 30.75 3.36
CA GLY A 41 -23.49 30.81 3.53
C GLY A 41 -22.73 31.34 2.29
N ALA A 42 -23.42 31.86 1.28
CA ALA A 42 -22.75 32.51 0.17
C ALA A 42 -22.05 33.80 0.62
N SER A 43 -20.82 33.98 0.14
CA SER A 43 -20.03 35.18 0.39
C SER A 43 -20.47 36.28 -0.58
N VAL A 44 -20.87 37.40 -0.07
CA VAL A 44 -21.27 38.62 -0.82
C VAL A 44 -20.25 39.72 -0.49
N LEU A 45 -19.40 40.08 -1.45
CA LEU A 45 -18.30 41.04 -1.25
C LEU A 45 -18.47 42.24 -2.18
N VAL A 46 -18.25 43.43 -1.69
CA VAL A 46 -18.15 44.64 -2.53
C VAL A 46 -16.84 44.65 -3.27
N LYS A 47 -16.85 44.57 -4.61
CA LYS A 47 -15.65 44.46 -5.45
C LYS A 47 -14.61 45.54 -5.14
N GLY A 48 -13.37 45.11 -4.88
CA GLY A 48 -12.23 46.01 -4.56
C GLY A 48 -12.22 46.53 -3.12
N THR A 49 -13.08 46.03 -2.22
CA THR A 49 -13.10 46.39 -0.79
C THR A 49 -13.08 45.13 0.08
N GLN A 50 -12.98 45.33 1.40
CA GLN A 50 -13.15 44.26 2.39
C GLN A 50 -14.56 44.24 3.00
N ILE A 51 -15.52 44.97 2.41
CA ILE A 51 -16.89 45.03 2.90
C ILE A 51 -17.68 43.86 2.31
N GLY A 52 -18.08 42.93 3.18
CA GLY A 52 -18.81 41.72 2.77
C GLY A 52 -19.76 41.25 3.85
N ALA A 53 -20.65 40.35 3.45
CA ALA A 53 -21.57 39.62 4.31
C ALA A 53 -21.71 38.19 3.81
N ILE A 54 -22.16 37.29 4.71
CA ILE A 54 -22.51 35.92 4.38
C ILE A 54 -24.04 35.81 4.41
N THR A 55 -24.62 35.10 3.43
CA THR A 55 -26.08 34.94 3.35
C THR A 55 -26.60 34.08 4.51
N GLY A 56 -27.76 34.50 5.06
CA GLY A 56 -28.49 33.82 6.13
C GLY A 56 -29.18 32.53 5.68
N VAL A 57 -30.04 32.00 6.58
CA VAL A 57 -30.79 30.74 6.33
C VAL A 57 -31.83 30.86 5.22
N ASP A 58 -32.34 32.09 4.96
CA ASP A 58 -33.25 32.39 3.87
C ASP A 58 -32.52 32.93 2.63
N GLY A 59 -31.18 32.77 2.57
CA GLY A 59 -30.33 33.30 1.51
C GLY A 59 -30.17 34.81 1.53
N ASP A 60 -30.69 35.49 2.55
CA ASP A 60 -30.68 36.94 2.71
C ASP A 60 -29.32 37.47 3.11
N PHE A 61 -28.98 38.68 2.63
CA PHE A 61 -27.77 39.38 3.07
C PHE A 61 -28.04 40.87 3.27
N THR A 62 -27.30 41.48 4.16
CA THR A 62 -27.32 42.92 4.43
C THR A 62 -25.89 43.46 4.49
N LEU A 63 -25.57 44.43 3.65
CA LEU A 63 -24.35 45.21 3.66
C LEU A 63 -24.64 46.64 4.11
N PRO A 64 -24.35 47.04 5.35
CA PRO A 64 -24.84 48.33 5.92
C PRO A 64 -24.05 49.56 5.44
N ASN A 65 -22.79 49.42 5.03
CA ASN A 65 -21.92 50.56 4.77
C ASN A 65 -21.22 50.49 3.41
N VAL A 66 -21.98 50.26 2.36
CA VAL A 66 -21.41 50.17 1.01
C VAL A 66 -21.14 51.60 0.48
N PRO A 67 -19.91 51.91 0.06
CA PRO A 67 -19.59 53.21 -0.55
C PRO A 67 -20.47 53.47 -1.77
N SER A 68 -21.02 54.68 -1.89
CA SER A 68 -21.89 55.07 -3.06
C SER A 68 -21.11 55.00 -4.39
N SER A 69 -19.78 54.97 -4.34
CA SER A 69 -18.91 54.79 -5.51
C SER A 69 -18.78 53.32 -5.95
N ALA A 70 -19.16 52.34 -5.10
CA ALA A 70 -19.11 50.94 -5.42
C ALA A 70 -20.24 50.59 -6.41
N LYS A 71 -19.90 49.87 -7.48
CA LYS A 71 -20.84 49.50 -8.56
C LYS A 71 -21.15 48.03 -8.63
N THR A 72 -20.33 47.16 -8.05
CA THR A 72 -20.40 45.71 -8.25
C THR A 72 -20.26 44.94 -6.96
N LEU A 73 -21.10 43.94 -6.75
CA LEU A 73 -20.91 42.88 -5.77
C LEU A 73 -20.31 41.65 -6.46
N VAL A 74 -19.44 40.98 -5.78
CA VAL A 74 -18.92 39.63 -6.12
C VAL A 74 -19.63 38.66 -5.18
N ILE A 75 -20.37 37.72 -5.72
CA ILE A 75 -21.09 36.70 -4.96
C ILE A 75 -20.48 35.35 -5.30
N SER A 76 -20.01 34.64 -4.27
CA SER A 76 -19.40 33.35 -4.44
C SER A 76 -19.92 32.34 -3.42
N TYR A 77 -20.07 31.10 -3.85
CA TYR A 77 -20.46 29.98 -3.01
C TYR A 77 -19.82 28.70 -3.52
N ILE A 78 -19.49 27.77 -2.62
CA ILE A 78 -18.88 26.49 -3.00
C ILE A 78 -19.84 25.69 -3.86
N GLY A 79 -19.40 25.28 -5.05
CA GLY A 79 -20.23 24.57 -6.02
C GLY A 79 -21.11 25.43 -6.89
N MET A 80 -20.96 26.78 -6.85
CA MET A 80 -21.69 27.71 -7.71
C MET A 80 -20.73 28.68 -8.40
N LYS A 81 -21.06 29.06 -9.64
CA LYS A 81 -20.28 30.05 -10.41
C LYS A 81 -20.29 31.40 -9.70
N THR A 82 -19.11 31.91 -9.42
CA THR A 82 -18.96 33.28 -8.89
C THR A 82 -19.55 34.26 -9.86
N GLN A 83 -20.45 35.13 -9.38
CA GLN A 83 -21.13 36.14 -10.19
C GLN A 83 -20.75 37.54 -9.76
N GLU A 84 -20.53 38.41 -10.74
CA GLU A 84 -20.45 39.86 -10.54
C GLU A 84 -21.75 40.51 -10.90
N VAL A 85 -22.39 41.13 -9.94
CA VAL A 85 -23.69 41.77 -10.13
C VAL A 85 -23.66 43.26 -9.76
N SER A 86 -24.32 44.09 -10.56
CA SER A 86 -24.41 45.53 -10.28
C SER A 86 -25.22 45.81 -9.03
N ILE A 87 -24.74 46.70 -8.16
CA ILE A 87 -25.37 47.04 -6.89
C ILE A 87 -26.72 47.76 -7.12
N ARG A 88 -27.76 47.25 -6.46
CA ARG A 88 -29.13 47.81 -6.39
C ARG A 88 -29.63 47.72 -4.95
N ALA A 89 -30.62 48.52 -4.57
CA ALA A 89 -31.11 48.62 -3.18
C ALA A 89 -31.66 47.29 -2.63
N ASN A 90 -32.44 46.56 -3.42
CA ASN A 90 -32.93 45.20 -3.10
C ASN A 90 -32.61 44.28 -4.25
N MET A 91 -31.83 43.22 -3.97
CA MET A 91 -31.31 42.33 -5.01
C MET A 91 -31.86 40.91 -4.84
N LYS A 92 -32.27 40.31 -5.92
CA LYS A 92 -32.47 38.87 -6.01
C LYS A 92 -31.42 38.34 -7.01
N VAL A 93 -30.46 37.53 -6.50
CA VAL A 93 -29.39 36.98 -7.32
C VAL A 93 -29.56 35.48 -7.42
N SER A 94 -29.68 35.01 -8.66
CA SER A 94 -29.77 33.58 -8.97
C SER A 94 -28.38 33.09 -9.34
N MET A 95 -27.79 32.21 -8.51
CA MET A 95 -26.47 31.62 -8.76
C MET A 95 -26.63 30.33 -9.56
N LYS A 96 -25.87 30.21 -10.61
CA LYS A 96 -25.79 28.98 -11.39
C LYS A 96 -24.89 27.98 -10.68
N PRO A 97 -25.25 26.68 -10.66
CA PRO A 97 -24.32 25.66 -10.24
C PRO A 97 -23.03 25.79 -11.05
N ASP A 98 -21.92 25.69 -10.37
CA ASP A 98 -20.63 25.53 -11.05
C ASP A 98 -20.53 24.09 -11.48
N THR A 99 -21.01 23.79 -12.66
CA THR A 99 -20.97 22.49 -13.30
C THR A 99 -19.60 22.18 -13.88
N GLU A 100 -18.65 23.09 -13.76
CA GLU A 100 -17.25 22.70 -13.85
C GLU A 100 -17.00 21.82 -12.62
N VAL A 101 -16.72 20.52 -12.85
CA VAL A 101 -16.18 19.59 -11.88
C VAL A 101 -15.22 20.38 -11.01
N LEU A 102 -15.49 20.46 -9.70
CA LEU A 102 -14.58 21.05 -8.72
C LEU A 102 -13.17 20.74 -9.19
N ASP A 103 -12.36 21.77 -9.45
CA ASP A 103 -11.04 21.63 -10.05
C ASP A 103 -10.24 20.59 -9.25
N GLU A 104 -10.36 19.33 -9.64
CA GLU A 104 -9.63 18.23 -9.04
C GLU A 104 -8.17 18.57 -9.21
N VAL A 105 -7.49 18.74 -8.09
CA VAL A 105 -6.07 19.12 -8.12
C VAL A 105 -5.22 17.87 -8.07
N VAL A 106 -4.22 17.81 -8.93
CA VAL A 106 -3.14 16.85 -8.86
C VAL A 106 -2.05 17.47 -8.01
N VAL A 107 -1.77 16.86 -6.87
CA VAL A 107 -0.66 17.27 -6.02
C VAL A 107 0.58 16.56 -6.53
N THR A 108 1.51 17.31 -7.10
CA THR A 108 2.88 16.89 -7.33
C THR A 108 3.69 17.34 -6.12
N GLY A 109 4.68 16.57 -5.67
CA GLY A 109 5.36 16.87 -4.38
C GLY A 109 5.96 18.26 -4.24
N TYR A 110 6.20 18.95 -5.35
CA TYR A 110 6.76 20.31 -5.37
C TYR A 110 5.72 21.40 -5.69
N GLY A 111 4.51 21.02 -6.12
CA GLY A 111 3.46 21.96 -6.49
C GLY A 111 2.07 21.32 -6.52
N VAL A 112 1.07 22.17 -6.70
CA VAL A 112 -0.32 21.77 -6.89
C VAL A 112 -0.76 22.27 -8.25
N GLN A 113 -1.26 21.39 -9.09
CA GLN A 113 -1.75 21.72 -10.43
C GLN A 113 -3.21 21.33 -10.57
N ARG A 114 -3.94 22.08 -11.39
CA ARG A 114 -5.30 21.66 -11.75
C ARG A 114 -5.23 20.41 -12.62
N LYS A 115 -6.05 19.42 -12.38
CA LYS A 115 -6.15 18.21 -13.22
C LYS A 115 -6.41 18.59 -14.68
N ALA A 116 -7.17 19.65 -14.90
CA ALA A 116 -7.44 20.20 -16.23
C ALA A 116 -6.16 20.59 -16.99
N SER A 117 -5.15 21.14 -16.31
CA SER A 117 -3.87 21.56 -16.91
C SER A 117 -2.76 20.54 -16.81
N PHE A 118 -2.95 19.48 -16.05
CA PHE A 118 -1.95 18.42 -15.86
C PHE A 118 -1.85 17.53 -17.11
N THR A 119 -0.64 17.35 -17.64
CA THR A 119 -0.39 16.62 -18.89
C THR A 119 -0.09 15.15 -18.69
N GLY A 120 0.25 14.74 -17.47
CA GLY A 120 0.60 13.35 -17.12
C GLY A 120 -0.58 12.48 -16.72
N ALA A 121 -0.30 11.19 -16.52
CA ALA A 121 -1.23 10.20 -16.00
C ALA A 121 -1.19 10.20 -14.46
N ALA A 122 -2.28 10.63 -13.83
CA ALA A 122 -2.43 10.64 -12.38
C ALA A 122 -3.82 10.18 -11.96
N ALA A 123 -3.90 9.44 -10.85
CA ALA A 123 -5.15 9.09 -10.20
C ALA A 123 -5.19 9.67 -8.79
N VAL A 124 -6.32 10.25 -8.40
CA VAL A 124 -6.50 10.86 -7.07
C VAL A 124 -7.55 10.08 -6.30
N VAL A 125 -7.24 9.71 -5.07
CA VAL A 125 -8.15 9.08 -4.11
C VAL A 125 -8.36 10.05 -2.95
N GLY A 126 -9.59 10.49 -2.77
CA GLY A 126 -9.96 11.43 -1.72
C GLY A 126 -10.24 10.74 -0.37
N LYS A 127 -10.33 11.55 0.67
CA LYS A 127 -10.61 11.13 2.05
C LYS A 127 -11.85 10.24 2.22
N ASP A 128 -12.88 10.41 1.39
CA ASP A 128 -14.13 9.66 1.49
C ASP A 128 -13.95 8.16 1.17
N VAL A 129 -13.00 7.82 0.32
CA VAL A 129 -12.62 6.42 0.02
C VAL A 129 -11.80 5.85 1.17
N LEU A 130 -10.84 6.63 1.67
CA LEU A 130 -9.95 6.25 2.76
C LEU A 130 -10.71 5.99 4.08
N ALA A 131 -11.68 6.83 4.40
CA ALA A 131 -12.48 6.72 5.64
C ALA A 131 -13.32 5.44 5.72
N LYS A 132 -13.58 4.78 4.60
CA LYS A 132 -14.39 3.55 4.53
C LYS A 132 -13.60 2.27 4.76
N LYS A 133 -12.29 2.32 4.68
CA LYS A 133 -11.40 1.17 4.89
C LYS A 133 -10.96 1.06 6.35
N THR A 134 -10.72 -0.16 6.79
CA THR A 134 -10.38 -0.49 8.19
C THR A 134 -8.94 -0.88 8.37
N ASP A 135 -8.23 -1.09 7.28
CA ASP A 135 -6.84 -1.52 7.35
C ASP A 135 -5.96 -0.44 7.98
N ALA A 136 -5.00 -0.86 8.80
CA ALA A 136 -4.01 0.04 9.40
C ALA A 136 -3.19 0.75 8.32
N ASN A 137 -3.01 0.11 7.17
CA ASN A 137 -2.28 0.64 6.03
C ASN A 137 -3.22 1.29 5.01
N PHE A 138 -3.10 2.60 4.85
CA PHE A 138 -3.91 3.37 3.88
C PHE A 138 -3.69 2.95 2.43
N VAL A 139 -2.56 2.33 2.11
CA VAL A 139 -2.21 1.91 0.74
C VAL A 139 -3.18 0.86 0.21
N LYS A 140 -3.72 0.00 1.07
CA LYS A 140 -4.77 -0.97 0.69
C LYS A 140 -6.06 -0.31 0.19
N ALA A 141 -6.30 0.95 0.50
CA ALA A 141 -7.43 1.68 -0.05
C ALA A 141 -7.28 2.02 -1.54
N LEU A 142 -6.08 1.89 -2.11
CA LEU A 142 -5.81 2.09 -3.53
C LEU A 142 -6.20 0.87 -4.37
N GLU A 143 -6.28 -0.31 -3.75
CA GLU A 143 -6.65 -1.55 -4.43
C GLU A 143 -8.07 -1.47 -4.98
N GLY A 144 -8.21 -1.72 -6.28
CA GLY A 144 -9.50 -1.62 -6.98
C GLY A 144 -10.06 -0.19 -7.12
N ALA A 145 -9.47 0.81 -6.45
CA ALA A 145 -9.84 2.22 -6.60
C ALA A 145 -9.04 2.92 -7.70
N VAL A 146 -7.78 2.53 -7.90
CA VAL A 146 -6.85 3.14 -8.84
C VAL A 146 -6.44 2.13 -9.91
N PRO A 147 -6.69 2.39 -11.22
CA PRO A 147 -6.18 1.53 -12.28
C PRO A 147 -4.64 1.57 -12.32
N GLY A 148 -4.02 0.46 -12.73
CA GLY A 148 -2.56 0.32 -12.80
C GLY A 148 -1.90 -0.08 -11.48
N ILE A 149 -2.63 -0.16 -10.37
CA ILE A 149 -2.09 -0.62 -9.09
C ILE A 149 -2.35 -2.12 -8.92
N GLN A 150 -1.27 -2.85 -8.72
CA GLN A 150 -1.29 -4.26 -8.32
C GLN A 150 -0.79 -4.37 -6.88
N MET A 151 -1.62 -4.90 -6.00
CA MET A 151 -1.24 -5.26 -4.64
C MET A 151 -0.91 -6.76 -4.60
N ASN A 152 0.20 -7.10 -3.97
CA ASN A 152 0.62 -8.49 -3.76
C ASN A 152 0.73 -8.71 -2.25
N ASN A 153 -0.34 -9.18 -1.64
CA ASN A 153 -0.43 -9.36 -0.21
C ASN A 153 -0.65 -10.83 0.14
N SER A 154 0.39 -11.48 0.64
CA SER A 154 0.36 -12.89 1.01
C SER A 154 -0.20 -13.16 2.41
N THR A 155 -0.50 -12.12 3.19
CA THR A 155 -0.92 -12.27 4.59
C THR A 155 -1.95 -11.23 5.01
N SER A 156 -2.85 -11.61 5.91
CA SER A 156 -3.77 -10.70 6.60
C SER A 156 -3.36 -10.41 8.05
N MET A 157 -2.14 -10.77 8.44
CA MET A 157 -1.63 -10.44 9.78
C MET A 157 -1.56 -8.92 9.95
N PRO A 158 -2.04 -8.37 11.08
CA PRO A 158 -2.02 -6.93 11.31
C PRO A 158 -0.62 -6.33 11.20
N GLY A 159 -0.48 -5.24 10.44
CA GLY A 159 0.76 -4.46 10.31
C GLY A 159 1.81 -5.01 9.35
N ILE A 160 1.58 -6.17 8.73
CA ILE A 160 2.51 -6.73 7.74
C ILE A 160 2.27 -6.12 6.36
N TRP A 161 3.37 -5.92 5.65
CA TRP A 161 3.41 -5.33 4.32
C TRP A 161 3.19 -6.35 3.21
N GLY A 162 2.46 -5.91 2.19
CA GLY A 162 2.48 -6.53 0.86
C GLY A 162 3.25 -5.65 -0.13
N SER A 163 3.76 -6.22 -1.20
CA SER A 163 4.37 -5.41 -2.26
C SER A 163 3.29 -4.72 -3.11
N ILE A 164 3.61 -3.48 -3.55
CA ILE A 164 2.75 -2.72 -4.46
C ILE A 164 3.52 -2.42 -5.74
N TYR A 165 2.89 -2.64 -6.88
CA TYR A 165 3.43 -2.28 -8.18
C TYR A 165 2.52 -1.28 -8.88
N VAL A 166 3.13 -0.28 -9.51
CA VAL A 166 2.45 0.64 -10.41
C VAL A 166 2.80 0.22 -11.83
N ARG A 167 1.81 -0.29 -12.59
CA ARG A 167 1.96 -0.80 -13.97
C ARG A 167 2.89 -2.02 -14.09
N GLY A 168 2.93 -2.86 -13.05
CA GLY A 168 3.72 -4.08 -13.01
C GLY A 168 5.11 -3.92 -12.43
N ARG A 169 5.92 -4.98 -12.51
CA ARG A 169 7.29 -5.01 -11.98
C ARG A 169 8.24 -4.23 -12.88
N GLY A 170 8.88 -3.20 -12.36
CA GLY A 170 9.72 -2.27 -13.12
C GLY A 170 11.21 -2.60 -13.18
N SER A 171 11.71 -3.56 -12.39
CA SER A 171 13.12 -3.96 -12.36
C SER A 171 13.28 -5.47 -12.20
N LEU A 172 14.44 -5.99 -12.64
CA LEU A 172 14.81 -7.41 -12.50
C LEU A 172 15.27 -7.72 -11.07
N ASN A 173 16.12 -6.89 -10.47
CA ASN A 173 16.76 -7.20 -9.18
C ASN A 173 16.95 -5.97 -8.26
N SER A 174 16.59 -4.78 -8.73
CA SER A 174 16.57 -3.55 -7.96
C SER A 174 15.22 -3.36 -7.29
N GLY A 175 15.08 -2.40 -6.37
CA GLY A 175 13.81 -2.08 -5.72
C GLY A 175 12.69 -1.81 -6.71
N THR A 176 11.52 -2.36 -6.44
CA THR A 176 10.33 -2.31 -7.30
C THR A 176 9.16 -1.54 -6.69
N GLN A 177 9.34 -1.05 -5.45
CA GLN A 177 8.33 -0.28 -4.74
C GLN A 177 8.23 1.16 -5.26
N PRO A 178 7.04 1.79 -5.28
CA PRO A 178 6.90 3.20 -5.62
C PRO A 178 7.49 4.10 -4.54
N LEU A 179 7.91 5.30 -4.94
CA LEU A 179 8.34 6.34 -4.00
C LEU A 179 7.13 6.90 -3.25
N TYR A 180 7.21 6.97 -1.92
CA TYR A 180 6.22 7.67 -1.11
C TYR A 180 6.67 9.11 -0.83
N VAL A 181 5.74 10.05 -1.01
CA VAL A 181 5.98 11.47 -0.75
C VAL A 181 4.86 11.99 0.17
N ILE A 182 5.19 12.41 1.38
CA ILE A 182 4.21 12.94 2.35
C ILE A 182 4.40 14.44 2.49
N ASP A 183 3.37 15.23 2.18
CA ASP A 183 3.39 16.70 2.23
C ASP A 183 4.59 17.33 1.48
N GLY A 184 4.98 16.72 0.35
CA GLY A 184 6.06 17.17 -0.51
C GLY A 184 7.45 16.68 -0.14
N MET A 185 7.59 15.84 0.89
CA MET A 185 8.85 15.25 1.30
C MET A 185 8.88 13.74 1.04
N PRO A 186 9.93 13.23 0.37
CA PRO A 186 10.14 11.80 0.23
C PRO A 186 10.33 11.14 1.60
N VAL A 187 9.63 10.04 1.82
CA VAL A 187 9.71 9.23 3.02
C VAL A 187 10.41 7.91 2.71
N ASP A 188 11.18 7.43 3.64
CA ASP A 188 11.82 6.14 3.54
C ASP A 188 10.77 5.03 3.61
N SER A 189 10.63 4.30 2.52
CA SER A 189 9.77 3.12 2.41
C SER A 189 10.59 1.87 2.16
N ASP A 190 11.91 1.99 2.33
CA ASP A 190 12.81 0.88 2.10
C ASP A 190 12.52 -0.22 3.13
N THR A 191 11.96 -1.28 2.64
CA THR A 191 11.58 -2.43 3.45
C THR A 191 12.79 -3.27 3.81
N ASP A 192 13.89 -3.17 3.05
CA ASP A 192 15.11 -3.89 3.33
C ASP A 192 15.80 -3.36 4.59
N ASP A 193 15.67 -2.05 4.86
CA ASP A 193 16.15 -1.45 6.11
C ASP A 193 15.28 -1.82 7.33
N ASN A 194 14.04 -2.27 7.10
CA ASN A 194 13.09 -2.72 8.11
C ASN A 194 12.85 -4.22 8.06
N SER A 195 13.46 -4.93 7.10
CA SER A 195 13.41 -6.37 7.05
C SER A 195 14.30 -6.93 8.15
N LEU A 196 13.65 -7.54 9.10
CA LEU A 196 14.33 -8.28 10.15
C LEU A 196 14.94 -9.53 9.53
N THR A 197 16.23 -9.47 9.39
CA THR A 197 16.98 -10.59 8.86
C THR A 197 16.89 -11.76 9.82
N TYR A 198 16.12 -12.78 9.39
CA TYR A 198 16.06 -14.10 10.00
C TYR A 198 15.17 -14.29 11.25
N PRO A 199 14.25 -15.23 11.26
CA PRO A 199 13.64 -15.98 10.15
C PRO A 199 12.26 -15.48 9.78
N THR A 200 11.98 -14.20 9.96
CA THR A 200 10.68 -13.64 9.71
C THR A 200 10.71 -12.88 8.40
N ASN A 201 10.14 -13.43 7.34
CA ASN A 201 9.85 -12.69 6.11
C ASN A 201 8.74 -11.63 6.32
N ASN A 202 8.53 -11.18 7.56
CA ASN A 202 7.49 -10.24 7.94
C ASN A 202 8.09 -8.86 8.03
N THR A 203 8.04 -8.13 6.95
CA THR A 203 8.42 -6.72 6.89
C THR A 203 7.33 -5.85 7.51
N ILE A 204 7.69 -5.08 8.53
CA ILE A 204 6.78 -4.07 9.07
C ILE A 204 6.69 -2.95 8.06
N ASP A 205 5.46 -2.60 7.68
CA ASP A 205 5.21 -1.51 6.76
C ASP A 205 5.37 -0.15 7.41
N PRO A 206 6.35 0.68 6.99
CA PRO A 206 6.47 2.05 7.48
C PRO A 206 5.21 2.88 7.27
N MET A 207 4.43 2.59 6.21
CA MET A 207 3.19 3.31 5.92
C MET A 207 2.04 2.95 6.86
N SER A 208 2.11 1.82 7.57
CA SER A 208 1.17 1.48 8.64
C SER A 208 1.26 2.45 9.84
N SER A 209 2.36 3.18 9.94
CA SER A 209 2.57 4.22 10.96
C SER A 209 1.80 5.52 10.68
N LEU A 210 1.36 5.76 9.43
CA LEU A 210 0.57 6.93 9.07
C LEU A 210 -0.92 6.67 9.31
N ASN A 211 -1.56 7.54 10.10
CA ASN A 211 -2.99 7.42 10.35
C ASN A 211 -3.82 7.83 9.12
N PRO A 212 -4.64 6.91 8.54
CA PRO A 212 -5.50 7.23 7.40
C PRO A 212 -6.46 8.40 7.66
N ALA A 213 -6.88 8.60 8.92
CA ALA A 213 -7.77 9.70 9.32
C ALA A 213 -7.15 11.09 9.15
N ASP A 214 -5.82 11.20 9.06
CA ASP A 214 -5.11 12.46 8.83
C ASP A 214 -4.91 12.79 7.34
N ILE A 215 -5.26 11.88 6.44
CA ILE A 215 -5.04 12.04 5.00
C ILE A 215 -6.22 12.81 4.38
N GLU A 216 -5.92 13.82 3.54
CA GLU A 216 -6.90 14.53 2.71
C GLU A 216 -7.07 13.86 1.34
N SER A 217 -5.93 13.49 0.72
CA SER A 217 -5.93 12.80 -0.57
C SER A 217 -4.63 12.03 -0.81
N ILE A 218 -4.71 11.03 -1.67
CA ILE A 218 -3.57 10.30 -2.21
C ILE A 218 -3.58 10.46 -3.72
N THR A 219 -2.46 10.88 -4.30
CA THR A 219 -2.26 10.99 -5.73
C THR A 219 -1.24 9.96 -6.18
N VAL A 220 -1.59 9.12 -7.12
CA VAL A 220 -0.69 8.14 -7.74
C VAL A 220 -0.23 8.68 -9.09
N LEU A 221 1.07 8.93 -9.21
CA LEU A 221 1.73 9.41 -10.43
C LEU A 221 2.36 8.21 -11.15
N LYS A 222 2.03 8.03 -12.43
CA LYS A 222 2.35 6.77 -13.13
C LYS A 222 3.32 6.95 -14.30
N ASP A 223 3.17 8.02 -15.10
CA ASP A 223 3.95 8.26 -16.31
C ASP A 223 5.16 9.18 -16.09
N ALA A 224 5.97 9.37 -17.14
CA ALA A 224 7.17 10.20 -17.04
C ALA A 224 6.87 11.68 -16.79
N ALA A 225 5.80 12.26 -17.39
CA ALA A 225 5.47 13.67 -17.18
C ALA A 225 5.10 13.98 -15.73
N ALA A 226 4.53 12.99 -15.04
CA ALA A 226 4.19 13.09 -13.63
C ALA A 226 5.38 12.80 -12.69
N THR A 227 6.30 11.90 -13.10
CA THR A 227 7.29 11.30 -12.18
C THR A 227 8.72 11.80 -12.40
N ALA A 228 9.09 12.31 -13.60
CA ALA A 228 10.48 12.68 -13.90
C ALA A 228 11.05 13.80 -12.99
N ILE A 229 10.19 14.64 -12.42
CA ILE A 229 10.61 15.67 -11.45
C ILE A 229 11.18 15.04 -10.16
N TYR A 230 10.85 13.79 -9.83
CA TYR A 230 11.42 13.02 -8.73
C TYR A 230 12.68 12.23 -9.13
N GLY A 231 12.98 12.17 -10.43
CA GLY A 231 14.23 11.67 -11.01
C GLY A 231 14.51 10.21 -10.71
N SER A 232 15.60 9.98 -10.01
CA SER A 232 16.22 8.68 -9.76
C SER A 232 15.48 7.77 -8.78
N ARG A 233 14.36 8.19 -8.24
CA ARG A 233 13.57 7.41 -7.25
C ARG A 233 12.16 7.09 -7.76
N ALA A 234 11.87 7.43 -9.02
CA ALA A 234 10.50 7.44 -9.52
C ALA A 234 10.23 6.43 -10.65
N ALA A 235 11.17 5.52 -10.91
CA ALA A 235 11.00 4.49 -11.94
C ALA A 235 9.75 3.64 -11.72
N ASN A 236 9.43 3.32 -10.47
CA ASN A 236 8.31 2.47 -10.10
C ASN A 236 7.02 3.25 -9.77
N GLY A 237 6.94 4.55 -10.20
CA GLY A 237 5.83 5.42 -9.86
C GLY A 237 6.01 6.16 -8.53
N VAL A 238 5.10 7.10 -8.24
CA VAL A 238 5.14 7.91 -7.02
C VAL A 238 3.74 7.97 -6.38
N ILE A 239 3.66 7.72 -5.09
CA ILE A 239 2.45 7.85 -4.28
C ILE A 239 2.60 9.09 -3.41
N VAL A 240 1.88 10.16 -3.78
CA VAL A 240 1.89 11.44 -3.07
C VAL A 240 0.74 11.48 -2.08
N VAL A 241 1.05 11.56 -0.81
CA VAL A 241 0.09 11.67 0.29
C VAL A 241 0.00 13.12 0.73
N THR A 242 -1.17 13.70 0.63
CA THR A 242 -1.47 15.04 1.14
C THR A 242 -2.26 14.90 2.44
N THR A 243 -1.75 15.52 3.50
CA THR A 243 -2.42 15.46 4.78
C THR A 243 -3.32 16.67 5.01
N LYS A 244 -4.29 16.55 5.93
CA LYS A 244 -5.24 17.60 6.29
C LYS A 244 -4.52 18.81 6.85
N LYS A 245 -5.00 20.01 6.47
CA LYS A 245 -4.48 21.31 6.90
C LYS A 245 -5.59 22.18 7.47
N GLY A 246 -5.24 23.28 8.09
CA GLY A 246 -6.18 24.27 8.56
C GLY A 246 -6.99 24.87 7.40
N ALA A 247 -8.27 24.55 7.31
CA ALA A 247 -9.16 25.05 6.28
C ALA A 247 -9.75 26.42 6.65
N GLU A 248 -10.10 27.24 5.66
CA GLU A 248 -10.88 28.45 5.87
C GLU A 248 -12.28 28.09 6.36
N GLY A 249 -12.76 28.73 7.41
CA GLY A 249 -14.07 28.49 8.00
C GLY A 249 -14.05 28.48 9.53
N LYS A 250 -15.12 27.96 10.13
CA LYS A 250 -15.21 27.82 11.58
C LYS A 250 -14.33 26.68 12.07
N PHE A 251 -13.87 26.82 13.31
CA PHE A 251 -13.22 25.75 14.04
C PHE A 251 -14.13 24.52 14.10
N ASN A 252 -13.61 23.37 13.69
CA ASN A 252 -14.31 22.09 13.71
C ASN A 252 -13.52 21.07 14.51
N ILE A 253 -14.25 20.32 15.34
CA ILE A 253 -13.74 19.14 16.04
C ILE A 253 -14.47 17.93 15.44
N ASN A 254 -13.73 16.97 14.97
CA ASN A 254 -14.25 15.70 14.48
C ASN A 254 -13.78 14.56 15.38
N LEU A 255 -14.72 13.71 15.77
CA LEU A 255 -14.46 12.48 16.51
C LEU A 255 -15.02 11.32 15.73
N ASP A 256 -14.17 10.37 15.36
CA ASP A 256 -14.55 9.12 14.69
C ASP A 256 -14.22 7.95 15.63
N ILE A 257 -15.22 7.18 15.98
CA ILE A 257 -15.13 6.02 16.85
C ILE A 257 -15.57 4.80 16.06
N LYS A 258 -14.68 3.82 15.90
CA LYS A 258 -14.97 2.54 15.27
C LYS A 258 -14.66 1.41 16.22
N GLN A 259 -15.59 0.49 16.33
CA GLN A 259 -15.43 -0.74 17.11
C GLN A 259 -15.97 -1.93 16.32
N GLY A 260 -15.32 -3.07 16.46
CA GLY A 260 -15.70 -4.23 15.72
C GLY A 260 -14.97 -5.50 16.10
N PHE A 261 -15.06 -6.46 15.23
CA PHE A 261 -14.37 -7.74 15.39
C PHE A 261 -13.86 -8.27 14.05
N VAL A 262 -12.77 -9.02 14.13
CA VAL A 262 -12.10 -9.68 13.02
C VAL A 262 -12.41 -11.17 13.06
N THR A 263 -12.76 -11.75 11.91
CA THR A 263 -13.04 -13.17 11.73
C THR A 263 -12.48 -13.66 10.40
N THR A 264 -12.54 -14.94 10.13
CA THR A 264 -12.14 -15.52 8.83
C THR A 264 -13.10 -15.05 7.73
N ALA A 265 -12.56 -14.60 6.59
CA ALA A 265 -13.37 -14.22 5.44
C ALA A 265 -13.98 -15.45 4.74
N ASN A 266 -13.13 -16.33 4.29
CA ASN A 266 -13.48 -17.63 3.72
C ASN A 266 -12.28 -18.57 3.81
N ASN A 267 -12.55 -19.86 3.74
CA ASN A 267 -11.54 -20.90 3.81
C ASN A 267 -11.78 -21.92 2.70
N ASN A 268 -10.75 -22.21 1.92
CA ASN A 268 -10.74 -23.27 0.90
C ASN A 268 -9.68 -24.34 1.25
N MET A 269 -9.40 -24.51 2.54
CA MET A 269 -8.52 -25.55 3.09
C MET A 269 -9.24 -26.25 4.23
N ASP A 270 -10.11 -27.18 3.89
CA ASP A 270 -10.75 -28.05 4.87
C ASP A 270 -9.85 -29.24 5.19
N PHE A 271 -9.61 -29.47 6.46
CA PHE A 271 -8.75 -30.56 6.93
C PHE A 271 -9.60 -31.79 7.32
N ALA A 272 -9.03 -32.96 7.10
CA ALA A 272 -9.67 -34.21 7.47
C ALA A 272 -9.77 -34.35 8.99
N ASN A 273 -10.87 -34.92 9.47
CA ASN A 273 -11.01 -35.31 10.86
C ASN A 273 -10.19 -36.56 11.21
N ALA A 274 -10.16 -36.94 12.50
CA ALA A 274 -9.34 -38.05 12.96
C ALA A 274 -9.68 -39.40 12.32
N GLN A 275 -10.97 -39.70 12.10
CA GLN A 275 -11.41 -40.94 11.46
C GLN A 275 -11.00 -40.98 9.98
N GLN A 276 -11.21 -39.90 9.24
CA GLN A 276 -10.79 -39.77 7.83
C GLN A 276 -9.28 -39.89 7.68
N THR A 277 -8.55 -39.19 8.55
CA THR A 277 -7.09 -39.19 8.58
C THR A 277 -6.55 -40.57 8.90
N MET A 278 -7.08 -41.24 9.93
CA MET A 278 -6.64 -42.57 10.33
C MET A 278 -6.88 -43.61 9.25
N LYS A 279 -8.04 -43.55 8.58
CA LYS A 279 -8.30 -44.41 7.43
C LYS A 279 -7.27 -44.20 6.32
N LEU A 280 -7.02 -42.97 5.91
CA LEU A 280 -6.03 -42.62 4.88
C LEU A 280 -4.63 -43.08 5.25
N PHE A 281 -4.23 -42.90 6.51
CA PHE A 281 -2.93 -43.31 7.02
C PHE A 281 -2.78 -44.82 7.04
N THR A 282 -3.82 -45.54 7.42
CA THR A 282 -3.82 -47.02 7.40
C THR A 282 -3.74 -47.55 5.98
N ASP A 283 -4.51 -46.97 5.05
CA ASP A 283 -4.47 -47.31 3.64
C ASP A 283 -3.06 -47.10 3.09
N GLY A 284 -2.43 -45.92 3.37
CA GLY A 284 -1.07 -45.62 2.95
C GLY A 284 0.02 -46.44 3.61
N TYR A 285 -0.12 -46.76 4.85
CA TYR A 285 0.80 -47.61 5.58
C TYR A 285 0.76 -49.06 5.09
N THR A 286 -0.45 -49.57 4.91
CA THR A 286 -0.68 -50.91 4.34
C THR A 286 -0.15 -51.02 2.92
N ALA A 287 -0.32 -49.98 2.10
CA ALA A 287 0.26 -49.93 0.76
C ALA A 287 1.79 -49.94 0.74
N ALA A 288 2.42 -49.33 1.74
CA ALA A 288 3.88 -49.22 1.86
C ALA A 288 4.55 -50.45 2.52
N GLN A 289 3.93 -50.95 3.59
CA GLN A 289 4.53 -51.99 4.43
C GLN A 289 3.91 -53.40 4.16
N GLY A 290 2.77 -53.47 3.54
CA GLY A 290 1.98 -54.69 3.41
C GLY A 290 1.27 -55.07 4.72
N GLY A 291 0.80 -56.29 4.82
CA GLY A 291 0.14 -56.79 6.00
C GLY A 291 -1.38 -56.65 5.96
N ASP A 292 -2.04 -57.07 7.07
CA ASP A 292 -3.50 -56.93 7.21
C ASP A 292 -3.87 -55.47 7.59
N TRP A 293 -4.92 -54.95 6.97
CA TRP A 293 -5.36 -53.57 7.18
C TRP A 293 -5.79 -53.32 8.62
N GLN A 294 -6.48 -54.29 9.26
CA GLN A 294 -6.95 -54.11 10.64
C GLN A 294 -5.81 -54.19 11.65
N GLU A 295 -4.80 -55.02 11.39
CA GLU A 295 -3.59 -55.08 12.22
C GLU A 295 -2.82 -53.75 12.12
N ASN A 296 -2.63 -53.21 10.93
CA ASN A 296 -1.99 -51.92 10.70
C ASN A 296 -2.80 -50.77 11.31
N TYR A 297 -4.14 -50.81 11.21
CA TYR A 297 -5.01 -49.83 11.85
C TYR A 297 -4.83 -49.82 13.39
N ASN A 298 -4.83 -51.03 14.00
CA ASN A 298 -4.63 -51.13 15.44
C ASN A 298 -3.25 -50.66 15.86
N TYR A 299 -2.19 -51.03 15.13
CA TYR A 299 -0.85 -50.54 15.39
C TYR A 299 -0.78 -48.99 15.32
N LEU A 300 -1.32 -48.38 14.28
CA LEU A 300 -1.30 -46.92 14.15
C LEU A 300 -2.14 -46.26 15.26
N ALA A 301 -3.33 -46.76 15.54
CA ALA A 301 -4.20 -46.18 16.54
C ALA A 301 -3.69 -46.32 17.97
N ASP A 302 -3.24 -47.52 18.34
CA ASP A 302 -2.91 -47.82 19.75
C ASP A 302 -1.42 -47.51 20.04
N ASP A 303 -0.51 -48.04 19.21
CA ASP A 303 0.93 -47.99 19.51
C ASP A 303 1.61 -46.70 18.98
N TYR A 304 1.17 -46.20 17.83
CA TYR A 304 1.82 -45.03 17.22
C TYR A 304 1.23 -43.70 17.69
N PHE A 305 -0.12 -43.54 17.62
CA PHE A 305 -0.78 -42.29 18.00
C PHE A 305 -1.35 -42.31 19.43
N GLY A 306 -1.58 -43.46 20.04
CA GLY A 306 -2.28 -43.58 21.33
C GLY A 306 -3.70 -43.00 21.24
N TRP A 307 -4.39 -43.19 20.09
CA TRP A 307 -5.66 -42.55 19.80
C TRP A 307 -6.84 -43.37 20.36
N ASP A 308 -7.76 -42.68 21.03
CA ASP A 308 -8.94 -43.27 21.66
C ASP A 308 -10.03 -43.73 20.67
N ARG A 309 -9.79 -43.59 19.35
CA ARG A 309 -10.70 -43.91 18.24
C ARG A 309 -11.99 -43.08 18.22
N LYS A 310 -12.07 -42.00 18.99
CA LYS A 310 -13.25 -41.13 19.11
C LYS A 310 -12.91 -39.64 18.95
N SER A 311 -11.91 -39.17 19.67
CA SER A 311 -11.56 -37.75 19.71
C SER A 311 -11.00 -37.29 18.40
N SER A 312 -11.34 -36.06 18.02
CA SER A 312 -10.79 -35.35 16.86
C SER A 312 -10.50 -33.92 17.26
N TYR A 313 -9.26 -33.50 17.09
CA TYR A 313 -8.75 -32.20 17.50
C TYR A 313 -8.53 -31.31 16.28
N ASP A 314 -9.24 -30.18 16.23
CA ASP A 314 -9.03 -29.16 15.19
C ASP A 314 -8.01 -28.14 15.67
N TRP A 315 -6.77 -28.32 15.23
CA TRP A 315 -5.66 -27.47 15.62
C TRP A 315 -5.74 -26.06 15.04
N MET A 316 -6.39 -25.90 13.85
CA MET A 316 -6.58 -24.58 13.26
C MET A 316 -7.61 -23.75 14.02
N ASP A 317 -8.73 -24.39 14.45
CA ASP A 317 -9.72 -23.72 15.28
C ASP A 317 -9.13 -23.36 16.65
N ALA A 318 -8.35 -24.28 17.24
CA ALA A 318 -7.73 -24.07 18.55
C ALA A 318 -6.77 -22.87 18.62
N ILE A 319 -6.01 -22.61 17.57
CA ILE A 319 -5.10 -21.45 17.49
C ILE A 319 -5.77 -20.17 17.01
N SER A 320 -7.02 -20.26 16.55
CA SER A 320 -7.78 -19.13 16.01
C SER A 320 -8.65 -18.46 17.09
N ARG A 321 -8.90 -17.17 16.89
CA ARG A 321 -9.84 -16.40 17.74
C ARG A 321 -10.66 -15.43 16.90
N LYS A 322 -11.69 -14.86 17.51
CA LYS A 322 -12.30 -13.61 17.04
C LYS A 322 -11.51 -12.45 17.62
N GLY A 323 -10.82 -11.72 16.76
CA GLY A 323 -10.05 -10.55 17.17
C GLY A 323 -10.93 -9.32 17.38
N TYR A 324 -10.53 -8.40 18.25
CA TYR A 324 -11.18 -7.10 18.43
C TYR A 324 -10.57 -6.07 17.48
N TYR A 325 -11.38 -5.08 17.06
CA TYR A 325 -10.98 -3.93 16.30
C TYR A 325 -11.46 -2.65 16.98
N GLN A 326 -10.56 -1.71 17.22
CA GLN A 326 -10.82 -0.43 17.85
C GLN A 326 -10.01 0.65 17.12
N ASP A 327 -10.69 1.70 16.62
CA ASP A 327 -10.04 2.83 15.94
C ASP A 327 -10.72 4.13 16.39
N TYR A 328 -9.99 4.97 17.12
CA TYR A 328 -10.48 6.21 17.70
C TYR A 328 -9.66 7.39 17.16
N ASN A 329 -10.32 8.33 16.48
CA ASN A 329 -9.66 9.45 15.86
C ASN A 329 -10.33 10.76 16.31
N LEU A 330 -9.54 11.65 16.89
CA LEU A 330 -9.93 13.01 17.24
C LEU A 330 -9.11 13.98 16.39
N ASN A 331 -9.77 14.82 15.63
CA ASN A 331 -9.08 15.87 14.89
C ASN A 331 -9.76 17.23 15.05
N MET A 332 -8.93 18.27 15.07
CA MET A 332 -9.32 19.66 15.22
C MET A 332 -8.68 20.46 14.08
N GLN A 333 -9.45 21.25 13.39
CA GLN A 333 -8.97 22.06 12.28
C GLN A 333 -9.65 23.41 12.23
N GLY A 334 -8.92 24.40 11.75
CA GLY A 334 -9.46 25.75 11.55
C GLY A 334 -8.41 26.71 11.03
N ARG A 335 -8.88 27.92 10.71
CA ARG A 335 -8.02 29.06 10.39
C ARG A 335 -8.51 30.29 11.12
N THR A 336 -7.61 30.89 11.91
CA THR A 336 -7.89 32.12 12.64
C THR A 336 -6.97 33.21 12.10
N GLY A 337 -7.55 34.20 11.41
CA GLY A 337 -6.81 35.23 10.70
C GLY A 337 -5.86 34.63 9.67
N SER A 338 -4.57 34.88 9.82
CA SER A 338 -3.53 34.37 8.91
C SER A 338 -3.05 32.96 9.22
N THR A 339 -3.42 32.39 10.39
CA THR A 339 -2.88 31.13 10.88
C THR A 339 -3.88 30.00 10.71
N GLY A 340 -3.50 28.99 9.94
CA GLY A 340 -4.19 27.71 9.79
C GLY A 340 -3.57 26.67 10.71
N TYR A 341 -4.40 25.78 11.26
CA TYR A 341 -3.96 24.70 12.14
C TYR A 341 -4.79 23.45 11.95
N TYR A 342 -4.12 22.32 12.05
CA TYR A 342 -4.71 20.98 12.13
C TYR A 342 -3.99 20.21 13.24
N VAL A 343 -4.75 19.58 14.11
CA VAL A 343 -4.27 18.66 15.15
C VAL A 343 -5.05 17.36 15.02
N GLY A 344 -4.35 16.23 14.85
CA GLY A 344 -4.91 14.89 14.83
C GLY A 344 -4.34 14.05 15.95
N LEU A 345 -5.18 13.26 16.61
CA LEU A 345 -4.80 12.23 17.57
C LEU A 345 -5.53 10.94 17.20
N GLY A 346 -4.82 9.83 17.15
CA GLY A 346 -5.37 8.54 16.79
C GLY A 346 -4.89 7.41 17.69
N TYR A 347 -5.77 6.49 17.94
CA TYR A 347 -5.51 5.22 18.59
C TYR A 347 -6.14 4.09 17.78
N LEU A 348 -5.34 3.10 17.42
CA LEU A 348 -5.78 1.88 16.73
C LEU A 348 -5.30 0.69 17.53
N ASN A 349 -6.22 -0.25 17.79
CA ASN A 349 -5.89 -1.58 18.26
C ASN A 349 -6.64 -2.60 17.42
N THR A 350 -5.92 -3.53 16.82
CA THR A 350 -6.49 -4.62 16.03
C THR A 350 -5.84 -5.94 16.42
N GLU A 351 -6.64 -6.83 16.91
CA GLU A 351 -6.25 -8.22 17.16
C GLU A 351 -6.46 -9.02 15.89
N GLY A 352 -5.48 -9.84 15.56
CA GLY A 352 -5.58 -10.76 14.42
C GLY A 352 -6.38 -12.01 14.75
N LEU A 353 -6.64 -12.79 13.69
CA LEU A 353 -7.38 -14.05 13.76
C LEU A 353 -6.62 -15.14 14.55
N ILE A 354 -5.31 -15.22 14.40
CA ILE A 354 -4.47 -16.18 15.10
C ILE A 354 -4.01 -15.56 16.42
N ILE A 355 -4.11 -16.30 17.50
CA ILE A 355 -3.68 -15.87 18.83
C ILE A 355 -2.22 -15.44 18.80
N GLY A 356 -1.86 -14.35 19.50
CA GLY A 356 -0.51 -13.80 19.51
C GLY A 356 -0.17 -12.92 18.31
N SER A 357 -1.16 -12.57 17.46
CA SER A 357 -0.99 -11.57 16.40
C SER A 357 -1.88 -10.36 16.65
N ASP A 358 -1.29 -9.19 16.81
CA ASP A 358 -2.00 -7.93 17.04
C ASP A 358 -1.14 -6.72 16.66
N LEU A 359 -1.81 -5.57 16.53
CA LEU A 359 -1.17 -4.30 16.29
C LEU A 359 -1.85 -3.19 17.10
N GLU A 360 -1.06 -2.46 17.85
CA GLU A 360 -1.48 -1.25 18.57
C GLU A 360 -0.71 -0.04 18.04
N ARG A 361 -1.41 1.06 17.73
CA ARG A 361 -0.79 2.30 17.26
C ARG A 361 -1.36 3.51 17.94
N PHE A 362 -0.45 4.34 18.47
CA PHE A 362 -0.73 5.73 18.87
C PHE A 362 -0.16 6.67 17.83
N SER A 363 -0.93 7.65 17.39
CA SER A 363 -0.48 8.64 16.41
C SER A 363 -0.88 10.05 16.78
N GLY A 364 -0.03 11.00 16.47
CA GLY A 364 -0.26 12.43 16.62
C GLY A 364 0.23 13.21 15.43
N ARG A 365 -0.54 14.20 14.97
CA ARG A 365 -0.20 15.10 13.86
C ARG A 365 -0.45 16.54 14.22
N LEU A 366 0.48 17.41 13.82
CA LEU A 366 0.35 18.85 13.94
C LEU A 366 0.79 19.51 12.63
N ASN A 367 -0.13 20.17 11.95
CA ASN A 367 0.15 20.99 10.78
C ASN A 367 -0.25 22.43 11.09
N LEU A 368 0.71 23.34 10.97
CA LEU A 368 0.54 24.78 11.19
C LEU A 368 1.04 25.55 9.98
N ASP A 369 0.32 26.57 9.58
CA ASP A 369 0.79 27.55 8.62
C ASP A 369 0.35 28.96 9.02
N THR A 370 1.25 29.93 8.84
CA THR A 370 0.95 31.34 9.05
C THR A 370 1.35 32.14 7.83
N LYS A 371 0.37 32.85 7.25
CA LYS A 371 0.56 33.68 6.05
C LYS A 371 0.76 35.13 6.46
N PHE A 372 1.88 35.70 6.08
CA PHE A 372 2.15 37.11 6.12
C PHE A 372 1.89 37.71 4.75
N LYS A 373 1.90 39.06 4.65
CA LYS A 373 1.65 39.72 3.35
C LYS A 373 2.64 39.28 2.25
N TRP A 374 3.86 38.95 2.61
CA TRP A 374 4.96 38.65 1.68
C TRP A 374 5.64 37.28 1.95
N ALA A 375 5.17 36.52 2.94
CA ALA A 375 5.77 35.24 3.29
C ALA A 375 4.76 34.27 3.91
N THR A 376 5.10 32.99 3.85
CA THR A 376 4.39 31.91 4.57
C THR A 376 5.42 31.11 5.36
N LEU A 377 5.16 30.92 6.63
CA LEU A 377 5.89 30.01 7.50
C LEU A 377 4.97 28.85 7.87
N GLY A 378 5.46 27.62 7.80
CA GLY A 378 4.66 26.49 8.22
C GLY A 378 5.50 25.30 8.65
N VAL A 379 4.81 24.35 9.28
CA VAL A 379 5.36 23.06 9.68
C VAL A 379 4.30 21.98 9.53
N ASN A 380 4.69 20.86 8.91
CA ASN A 380 3.90 19.63 8.94
C ASN A 380 4.69 18.62 9.78
N SER A 381 4.06 18.05 10.79
CA SER A 381 4.73 17.09 11.67
C SER A 381 3.81 15.96 12.08
N SER A 382 4.37 14.75 12.23
CA SER A 382 3.68 13.60 12.79
C SER A 382 4.63 12.77 13.63
N TYR A 383 4.04 12.12 14.62
CA TYR A 383 4.65 11.09 15.45
C TYR A 383 3.74 9.89 15.52
N SER A 384 4.30 8.71 15.44
CA SER A 384 3.59 7.46 15.72
C SER A 384 4.46 6.50 16.51
N TYR A 385 3.79 5.74 17.37
CA TYR A 385 4.34 4.61 18.10
C TYR A 385 3.45 3.40 17.82
N THR A 386 4.03 2.36 17.26
CA THR A 386 3.32 1.13 16.87
C THR A 386 3.98 -0.05 17.57
N THR A 387 3.18 -0.81 18.30
CA THR A 387 3.56 -2.13 18.83
C THR A 387 2.88 -3.19 17.98
N GLN A 388 3.62 -4.16 17.52
CA GLN A 388 3.13 -5.30 16.77
C GLN A 388 3.65 -6.58 17.40
N ASN A 389 2.72 -7.50 17.72
CA ASN A 389 3.02 -8.87 18.06
C ASN A 389 2.68 -9.76 16.87
N GLY A 390 3.43 -10.83 16.70
CA GLY A 390 3.23 -11.75 15.60
C GLY A 390 4.13 -12.97 15.68
N PHE A 391 4.12 -13.74 14.62
CA PHE A 391 4.96 -14.93 14.48
C PHE A 391 5.47 -15.02 13.04
N SER A 392 6.49 -15.84 12.82
CA SER A 392 7.07 -16.04 11.49
C SER A 392 6.06 -16.67 10.53
N LEU A 393 5.94 -16.09 9.33
CA LEU A 393 5.21 -16.66 8.19
C LEU A 393 6.26 -17.17 7.18
N SER A 394 6.83 -18.33 7.44
CA SER A 394 7.85 -18.86 6.56
C SER A 394 7.26 -19.55 5.34
N THR A 395 7.80 -19.26 4.16
CA THR A 395 7.54 -20.01 2.92
C THR A 395 8.25 -21.35 2.87
N ALA A 396 9.23 -21.55 3.74
CA ALA A 396 10.10 -22.74 3.75
C ALA A 396 9.70 -23.80 4.79
N GLY A 397 8.51 -23.71 5.39
CA GLY A 397 8.05 -24.68 6.38
C GLY A 397 8.75 -24.54 7.73
N SER A 398 9.09 -23.30 8.13
CA SER A 398 9.65 -23.03 9.46
C SER A 398 8.66 -23.43 10.54
N MET A 399 9.09 -24.29 11.42
CA MET A 399 8.30 -24.81 12.52
C MET A 399 8.14 -23.82 13.70
N ASN A 400 8.67 -22.60 13.56
CA ASN A 400 8.52 -21.52 14.55
C ASN A 400 7.20 -20.75 14.40
N SER A 401 6.31 -21.23 13.56
CA SER A 401 4.99 -20.64 13.35
C SER A 401 3.92 -21.55 13.95
N PRO A 402 3.06 -21.05 14.84
CA PRO A 402 1.94 -21.84 15.35
C PRO A 402 1.01 -22.30 14.22
N LEU A 403 0.88 -21.51 13.17
CA LEU A 403 0.10 -21.84 11.98
C LEU A 403 0.71 -23.03 11.22
N THR A 404 2.02 -22.99 10.97
CA THR A 404 2.73 -24.11 10.31
C THR A 404 2.71 -25.35 11.18
N ALA A 405 2.94 -25.19 12.48
CA ALA A 405 2.94 -26.30 13.44
C ALA A 405 1.56 -26.97 13.51
N ALA A 406 0.46 -26.19 13.55
CA ALA A 406 -0.88 -26.73 13.60
C ALA A 406 -1.21 -27.64 12.39
N VAL A 407 -0.71 -27.29 11.22
CA VAL A 407 -1.06 -28.00 9.97
C VAL A 407 -0.05 -29.06 9.61
N SER A 408 1.24 -28.81 9.83
CA SER A 408 2.33 -29.68 9.32
C SER A 408 2.94 -30.58 10.39
N SER A 409 2.74 -30.32 11.66
CA SER A 409 3.37 -31.09 12.77
C SER A 409 2.38 -31.78 13.66
N GLN A 410 1.11 -31.42 13.58
CA GLN A 410 0.04 -32.03 14.35
C GLN A 410 -0.87 -32.83 13.45
N THR A 411 -1.58 -33.80 14.06
CA THR A 411 -2.65 -34.57 13.41
C THR A 411 -3.94 -34.44 14.24
N PRO A 412 -5.11 -34.70 13.65
CA PRO A 412 -6.37 -34.64 14.39
C PRO A 412 -6.49 -35.67 15.53
N MET A 413 -5.59 -36.64 15.61
CA MET A 413 -5.51 -37.61 16.70
C MET A 413 -4.74 -37.07 17.90
N ASN A 414 -3.88 -36.07 17.73
CA ASN A 414 -3.04 -35.52 18.77
C ASN A 414 -3.82 -34.59 19.69
N PRO A 415 -3.88 -34.86 21.03
CA PRO A 415 -4.63 -34.01 21.95
C PRO A 415 -3.92 -32.67 22.17
N PHE A 416 -4.69 -31.61 22.53
CA PHE A 416 -4.14 -30.31 22.91
C PHE A 416 -3.38 -30.35 24.23
N TYR A 417 -3.87 -31.17 25.20
CA TYR A 417 -3.33 -31.29 26.54
C TYR A 417 -3.13 -32.76 26.90
N ASP A 418 -2.15 -33.03 27.72
CA ASP A 418 -1.91 -34.36 28.30
C ASP A 418 -2.95 -34.69 29.42
N SER A 419 -2.84 -35.87 30.01
CA SER A 419 -3.72 -36.32 31.08
C SER A 419 -3.59 -35.51 32.39
N GLU A 420 -2.52 -34.72 32.52
CA GLU A 420 -2.25 -33.87 33.68
C GLU A 420 -2.73 -32.43 33.46
N GLY A 421 -3.19 -32.12 32.22
CA GLY A 421 -3.64 -30.79 31.81
C GLY A 421 -2.53 -29.85 31.37
N ASN A 422 -1.32 -30.35 31.15
CA ASN A 422 -0.25 -29.61 30.51
C ASN A 422 -0.38 -29.69 28.99
N TYR A 423 0.24 -28.77 28.27
CA TYR A 423 0.31 -28.87 26.82
C TYR A 423 0.92 -30.21 26.41
N ALA A 424 0.20 -30.94 25.55
CA ALA A 424 0.71 -32.22 25.05
C ALA A 424 1.97 -31.98 24.22
N ASN A 425 3.05 -32.64 24.60
CA ASN A 425 4.32 -32.52 23.86
C ASN A 425 4.45 -33.64 22.83
N ILE A 426 4.06 -33.36 21.61
CA ILE A 426 4.10 -34.31 20.49
C ILE A 426 5.23 -33.90 19.54
N ASN A 427 6.25 -34.71 19.47
CA ASN A 427 7.47 -34.42 18.73
C ASN A 427 8.11 -33.06 19.08
N ASN A 428 8.00 -32.67 20.34
CA ASN A 428 8.47 -31.39 20.86
C ASN A 428 7.72 -30.16 20.31
N TYR A 429 6.51 -30.37 19.81
CA TYR A 429 5.63 -29.30 19.32
C TYR A 429 4.30 -29.28 20.02
N ASN A 430 3.84 -28.08 20.29
CA ASN A 430 2.43 -27.81 20.57
C ASN A 430 2.11 -26.38 20.10
N PRO A 431 1.27 -26.18 19.07
CA PRO A 431 0.91 -24.86 18.56
C PRO A 431 0.34 -23.91 19.62
N LEU A 432 -0.47 -24.42 20.56
CA LEU A 432 -1.04 -23.62 21.64
C LEU A 432 0.03 -23.19 22.64
N ALA A 433 0.97 -24.10 22.94
CA ALA A 433 2.08 -23.79 23.83
C ALA A 433 3.06 -22.76 23.25
N LEU A 434 3.22 -22.74 21.93
CA LEU A 434 4.02 -21.69 21.25
C LEU A 434 3.41 -20.31 21.43
N MET A 435 2.08 -20.21 21.60
CA MET A 435 1.37 -18.95 21.79
C MET A 435 1.11 -18.60 23.26
N ASP A 436 1.56 -19.43 24.19
CA ASP A 436 1.42 -19.15 25.62
C ASP A 436 2.21 -17.89 26.00
N GLU A 437 1.56 -16.96 26.72
CA GLU A 437 2.15 -15.67 27.07
C GLU A 437 3.39 -15.79 27.96
N LYS A 438 3.53 -16.87 28.72
CA LYS A 438 4.64 -17.07 29.67
C LYS A 438 5.76 -17.95 29.13
N THR A 439 5.41 -19.07 28.53
CA THR A 439 6.38 -20.13 28.16
C THR A 439 6.54 -20.31 26.68
N GLY A 440 5.63 -19.73 25.89
CA GLY A 440 5.65 -19.81 24.44
C GLY A 440 6.66 -18.89 23.80
N GLU A 441 6.52 -18.69 22.53
CA GLU A 441 7.34 -17.78 21.75
C GLU A 441 6.92 -16.32 21.95
N LEU A 442 7.86 -15.43 21.74
CA LEU A 442 7.60 -13.99 21.69
C LEU A 442 8.22 -13.43 20.41
N ASN A 443 7.46 -12.64 19.69
CA ASN A 443 7.95 -11.83 18.60
C ASN A 443 7.22 -10.48 18.63
N GLN A 444 7.84 -9.51 19.27
CA GLN A 444 7.31 -8.18 19.45
C GLN A 444 8.19 -7.14 18.78
N SER A 445 7.57 -6.31 17.99
CA SER A 445 8.21 -5.20 17.30
C SER A 445 7.61 -3.87 17.76
N ASN A 446 8.46 -2.93 18.09
CA ASN A 446 8.09 -1.56 18.46
C ASN A 446 8.69 -0.60 17.43
N THR A 447 7.83 0.11 16.70
CA THR A 447 8.24 1.08 15.67
C THR A 447 7.89 2.49 16.10
N GLN A 448 8.87 3.39 16.05
CA GLN A 448 8.66 4.82 16.24
C GLN A 448 8.94 5.55 14.94
N MET A 449 7.98 6.34 14.47
CA MET A 449 8.16 7.17 13.28
C MET A 449 7.94 8.63 13.58
N VAL A 450 8.90 9.47 13.20
CA VAL A 450 8.84 10.94 13.32
C VAL A 450 8.99 11.55 11.95
N ASN A 451 8.05 12.39 11.56
CA ASN A 451 8.16 13.27 10.38
C ASN A 451 8.09 14.71 10.83
N LEU A 452 9.04 15.54 10.40
CA LEU A 452 9.08 16.95 10.71
C LEU A 452 9.51 17.75 9.47
N ASN A 453 8.58 18.54 8.92
CA ASN A 453 8.77 19.24 7.65
C ASN A 453 8.47 20.75 7.83
N PRO A 454 9.35 21.55 8.46
CA PRO A 454 9.25 23.01 8.46
C PRO A 454 9.54 23.57 7.06
N TYR A 455 8.81 24.60 6.69
CA TYR A 455 9.02 25.30 5.43
C TYR A 455 8.85 26.81 5.58
N PHE A 456 9.55 27.54 4.72
CA PHE A 456 9.45 28.98 4.61
C PHE A 456 9.35 29.37 3.15
N GLN A 457 8.36 30.17 2.80
CA GLN A 457 8.15 30.68 1.46
C GLN A 457 8.11 32.20 1.49
N ILE A 458 8.79 32.82 0.53
CA ILE A 458 8.75 34.28 0.28
C ILE A 458 8.05 34.52 -1.04
N ASP A 459 7.08 35.41 -1.07
CA ASP A 459 6.36 35.85 -2.26
C ASP A 459 6.85 37.25 -2.66
N PHE A 460 7.58 37.33 -3.77
CA PHE A 460 8.16 38.58 -4.29
C PHE A 460 7.18 39.42 -5.10
N GLY A 461 5.95 38.95 -5.27
CA GLY A 461 4.96 39.54 -6.15
C GLY A 461 5.13 39.12 -7.62
N LYS A 462 4.14 39.48 -8.47
CA LYS A 462 4.09 39.12 -9.89
C LYS A 462 4.25 37.60 -10.16
N GLY A 463 3.81 36.77 -9.18
CA GLY A 463 3.85 35.31 -9.27
C GLY A 463 5.21 34.67 -8.98
N ILE A 464 6.22 35.46 -8.57
CA ILE A 464 7.55 34.92 -8.23
C ILE A 464 7.57 34.58 -6.73
N TYR A 465 8.03 33.38 -6.40
CA TYR A 465 8.22 32.94 -5.02
C TYR A 465 9.52 32.13 -4.86
N ALA A 466 10.03 32.10 -3.65
CA ALA A 466 11.09 31.19 -3.24
C ALA A 466 10.62 30.42 -2.01
N LYS A 467 10.86 29.12 -1.99
CA LYS A 467 10.47 28.22 -0.90
C LYS A 467 11.65 27.35 -0.50
N THR A 468 11.91 27.27 0.79
CA THR A 468 12.83 26.28 1.38
C THR A 468 12.06 25.36 2.30
N THR A 469 12.35 24.06 2.26
CA THR A 469 11.74 23.04 3.10
C THR A 469 12.84 22.12 3.63
N LEU A 470 12.84 21.89 4.94
CA LEU A 470 13.69 20.90 5.58
C LEU A 470 12.80 19.71 5.99
N GLY A 471 13.07 18.53 5.45
CA GLY A 471 12.40 17.29 5.83
C GLY A 471 13.30 16.47 6.74
N VAL A 472 12.78 16.01 7.86
CA VAL A 472 13.43 15.04 8.74
C VAL A 472 12.48 13.90 8.97
N ASN A 473 12.85 12.72 8.49
CA ASN A 473 12.15 11.46 8.72
C ASN A 473 13.05 10.56 9.57
N ILE A 474 12.54 10.08 10.69
CA ILE A 474 13.22 9.12 11.56
C ILE A 474 12.29 7.93 11.72
N ASN A 475 12.82 6.75 11.43
CA ASN A 475 12.15 5.48 11.66
C ASN A 475 13.07 4.63 12.55
N GLU A 476 12.61 4.28 13.74
CA GLU A 476 13.33 3.45 14.70
C GLU A 476 12.50 2.21 14.99
N LEU A 477 13.08 1.04 14.73
CA LEU A 477 12.50 -0.26 14.96
C LEU A 477 13.30 -0.98 16.05
N ARG A 478 12.57 -1.51 17.03
CA ARG A 478 13.12 -2.42 18.03
C ARG A 478 12.29 -3.69 18.00
N GLN A 479 12.93 -4.82 17.75
CA GLN A 479 12.27 -6.11 17.82
C GLN A 479 12.96 -7.00 18.85
N TYR A 480 12.16 -7.72 19.58
CA TYR A 480 12.59 -8.79 20.45
C TYR A 480 11.91 -10.10 20.05
N GLN A 481 12.71 -11.14 19.87
CA GLN A 481 12.25 -12.49 19.57
C GLN A 481 12.77 -13.45 20.64
N TYR A 482 11.91 -14.37 21.05
CA TYR A 482 12.27 -15.48 21.89
C TYR A 482 11.70 -16.78 21.31
N TRP A 483 12.53 -17.79 21.14
CA TRP A 483 12.15 -19.12 20.72
C TRP A 483 12.21 -20.05 21.92
N SER A 484 11.08 -20.73 22.18
CA SER A 484 10.89 -21.51 23.38
C SER A 484 11.75 -22.78 23.40
N ALA A 485 12.49 -22.98 24.48
CA ALA A 485 13.20 -24.21 24.75
C ALA A 485 12.25 -25.41 24.95
N LEU A 486 11.00 -25.17 25.32
CA LEU A 486 10.07 -26.22 25.73
C LEU A 486 9.29 -26.82 24.56
N TYR A 487 8.90 -25.97 23.59
CA TYR A 487 7.94 -26.36 22.55
C TYR A 487 8.40 -26.03 21.14
N ASN A 488 9.64 -25.56 20.96
CA ASN A 488 10.24 -25.31 19.68
C ASN A 488 11.48 -26.18 19.45
N PRO A 489 11.42 -27.22 18.61
CA PRO A 489 12.54 -28.12 18.41
C PRO A 489 13.81 -27.43 17.91
N GLN A 490 13.65 -26.33 17.15
CA GLN A 490 14.83 -25.59 16.65
C GLN A 490 15.55 -24.83 17.77
N ALA A 491 14.84 -24.50 18.86
CA ALA A 491 15.41 -23.81 20.00
C ALA A 491 15.81 -24.74 21.16
N GLN A 492 15.48 -26.02 21.09
CA GLN A 492 15.81 -26.98 22.13
C GLN A 492 17.30 -27.19 22.25
N ASP A 493 18.01 -27.34 21.14
CA ASP A 493 19.47 -27.50 21.11
C ASP A 493 20.19 -26.29 21.73
N TYR A 494 19.52 -25.16 21.77
CA TYR A 494 19.99 -23.89 22.33
C TYR A 494 19.50 -23.68 23.78
N ASN A 495 18.67 -24.57 24.34
CA ASN A 495 17.93 -24.31 25.58
C ASN A 495 17.25 -22.95 25.61
N GLY A 496 16.53 -22.63 24.52
CA GLY A 496 15.92 -21.34 24.23
C GLY A 496 16.87 -20.38 23.51
N LEU A 497 16.32 -19.57 22.60
CA LEU A 497 17.07 -18.58 21.82
C LEU A 497 16.35 -17.24 21.91
N GLY A 498 17.01 -16.24 22.50
CA GLY A 498 16.56 -14.85 22.53
C GLY A 498 17.35 -14.00 21.54
N GLN A 499 16.66 -13.14 20.78
CA GLN A 499 17.25 -12.29 19.74
C GLN A 499 16.68 -10.90 19.86
N GLN A 500 17.55 -9.89 19.81
CA GLN A 500 17.14 -8.49 19.80
C GLN A 500 17.72 -7.80 18.59
N TYR A 501 16.86 -7.08 17.89
CA TYR A 501 17.19 -6.28 16.72
C TYR A 501 16.83 -4.83 17.00
N ASN A 502 17.75 -3.92 16.73
CA ASN A 502 17.50 -2.49 16.79
C ASN A 502 17.96 -1.86 15.46
N SER A 503 17.08 -1.17 14.78
CA SER A 503 17.45 -0.42 13.58
C SER A 503 16.93 1.01 13.65
N LYS A 504 17.67 1.92 13.04
CA LYS A 504 17.28 3.33 12.94
C LYS A 504 17.67 3.89 11.59
N SER A 505 16.66 4.24 10.80
CA SER A 505 16.82 5.02 9.59
C SER A 505 16.55 6.50 9.85
N THR A 506 17.41 7.37 9.35
CA THR A 506 17.24 8.82 9.44
C THR A 506 17.48 9.42 8.06
N VAL A 507 16.44 10.02 7.51
CA VAL A 507 16.50 10.74 6.24
C VAL A 507 16.35 12.23 6.48
N VAL A 508 17.36 13.00 6.09
CA VAL A 508 17.32 14.46 6.12
C VAL A 508 17.33 14.96 4.68
N THR A 509 16.28 15.67 4.28
CA THR A 509 16.14 16.25 2.94
C THR A 509 16.01 17.76 3.04
N TRP A 510 16.84 18.48 2.32
CA TRP A 510 16.75 19.93 2.19
C TRP A 510 16.45 20.31 0.75
N ASN A 511 15.29 20.94 0.57
CA ASN A 511 14.75 21.29 -0.73
C ASN A 511 14.59 22.81 -0.85
N ASN A 512 15.07 23.40 -1.96
CA ASN A 512 14.97 24.82 -2.27
C ASN A 512 14.38 24.98 -3.66
N ILE A 513 13.35 25.81 -3.77
CA ILE A 513 12.61 26.04 -5.00
C ILE A 513 12.48 27.55 -5.25
N ILE A 514 12.66 27.94 -6.50
CA ILE A 514 12.26 29.24 -7.02
C ILE A 514 11.21 28.98 -8.07
N GLY A 515 10.03 29.55 -7.91
CA GLY A 515 8.92 29.41 -8.85
C GLY A 515 8.45 30.75 -9.41
N TRP A 516 7.89 30.69 -10.61
CA TRP A 516 7.27 31.84 -11.26
C TRP A 516 6.01 31.37 -11.98
N ASN A 517 4.85 31.90 -11.53
CA ASN A 517 3.54 31.67 -12.12
C ASN A 517 3.05 32.97 -12.70
N TYR A 518 2.84 33.02 -14.01
CA TYR A 518 2.47 34.25 -14.69
C TYR A 518 1.46 34.02 -15.80
N LYS A 519 0.35 34.76 -15.73
CA LYS A 519 -0.67 34.79 -16.78
C LYS A 519 -0.62 36.12 -17.52
N PHE A 520 -0.54 36.06 -18.86
CA PHE A 520 -0.52 37.26 -19.69
C PHE A 520 -1.49 37.13 -20.88
N ALA A 521 -2.00 38.30 -21.32
CA ALA A 521 -3.00 38.42 -22.39
C ALA A 521 -4.21 37.48 -22.21
N ASP A 522 -4.55 37.11 -20.95
CA ASP A 522 -5.65 36.23 -20.54
C ASP A 522 -5.67 34.84 -21.20
N LYS A 523 -4.74 34.57 -22.11
CA LYS A 523 -4.65 33.32 -22.88
C LYS A 523 -3.41 32.50 -22.59
N HIS A 524 -2.37 33.10 -22.09
CA HIS A 524 -1.07 32.43 -21.85
C HIS A 524 -0.86 32.27 -20.35
N ASP A 525 -0.70 31.07 -19.90
CA ASP A 525 -0.35 30.75 -18.52
C ASP A 525 0.96 29.98 -18.51
N ILE A 526 1.94 30.51 -17.78
CA ILE A 526 3.29 29.92 -17.65
C ILE A 526 3.55 29.65 -16.18
N SER A 527 3.99 28.45 -15.86
CA SER A 527 4.58 28.08 -14.59
C SER A 527 5.99 27.57 -14.82
N LEU A 528 6.96 28.20 -14.18
CA LEU A 528 8.37 27.79 -14.21
C LEU A 528 8.80 27.50 -12.77
N MET A 529 9.49 26.39 -12.57
CA MET A 529 10.09 26.04 -11.31
C MET A 529 11.55 25.60 -11.51
N LEU A 530 12.43 26.12 -10.69
CA LEU A 530 13.82 25.70 -10.58
C LEU A 530 14.05 25.21 -9.15
N GLY A 531 14.69 24.08 -9.00
CA GLY A 531 14.87 23.47 -7.69
C GLY A 531 16.25 22.83 -7.49
N GLN A 532 16.60 22.75 -6.23
CA GLN A 532 17.77 22.04 -5.72
C GLN A 532 17.35 21.22 -4.51
N GLU A 533 17.75 19.95 -4.46
CA GLU A 533 17.50 19.07 -3.34
C GLU A 533 18.79 18.38 -2.90
N MET A 534 18.98 18.28 -1.60
CA MET A 534 20.05 17.49 -0.99
C MET A 534 19.43 16.54 0.02
N GLN A 535 19.80 15.27 -0.06
CA GLN A 535 19.35 14.24 0.86
C GLN A 535 20.54 13.50 1.46
N LYS A 536 20.44 13.24 2.75
CA LYS A 536 21.32 12.30 3.45
C LYS A 536 20.45 11.25 4.12
N LYS A 537 20.70 9.98 3.81
CA LYS A 537 20.13 8.82 4.48
C LYS A 537 21.22 8.20 5.36
N SER A 538 20.91 7.88 6.61
CA SER A 538 21.78 7.19 7.56
C SER A 538 21.02 6.04 8.15
N TYR A 539 21.61 4.86 8.12
CA TYR A 539 21.06 3.66 8.68
C TYR A 539 21.99 3.08 9.72
N PHE A 540 21.41 2.63 10.81
CA PHE A 540 22.09 2.04 11.96
C PHE A 540 21.40 0.72 12.28
N TYR A 541 22.18 -0.32 12.57
CA TYR A 541 21.68 -1.65 12.89
C TYR A 541 22.52 -2.28 14.00
N GLU A 542 21.81 -2.92 14.95
CA GLU A 542 22.37 -3.75 16.00
C GLU A 542 21.58 -5.04 16.13
N TYR A 543 22.27 -6.12 16.32
CA TYR A 543 21.74 -7.44 16.59
C TYR A 543 22.48 -8.09 17.74
N TYR A 544 21.74 -8.72 18.63
CA TYR A 544 22.25 -9.52 19.73
C TYR A 544 21.44 -10.80 19.84
N ALA A 545 22.13 -11.94 20.00
CA ALA A 545 21.50 -13.24 20.23
C ALA A 545 22.16 -13.97 21.38
N LYS A 546 21.33 -14.55 22.22
CA LYS A 546 21.77 -15.38 23.36
C LYS A 546 20.93 -16.62 23.50
N SER A 547 21.53 -17.67 24.04
CA SER A 547 20.86 -18.94 24.32
C SER A 547 21.15 -19.39 25.73
N ASP A 548 20.63 -20.56 26.11
CA ASP A 548 20.80 -21.18 27.41
C ASP A 548 20.11 -20.37 28.50
N PHE A 549 18.76 -20.40 28.46
CA PHE A 549 17.89 -19.72 29.41
C PHE A 549 17.61 -20.66 30.61
N PRO A 550 18.18 -20.44 31.80
CA PRO A 550 18.08 -21.36 32.93
C PRO A 550 16.67 -21.44 33.52
N PHE A 551 15.80 -20.45 33.24
CA PHE A 551 14.47 -20.33 33.78
C PHE A 551 13.37 -20.27 32.72
N ALA A 552 13.57 -20.90 31.56
CA ALA A 552 12.62 -20.90 30.45
C ALA A 552 11.20 -21.33 30.87
N ALA A 553 11.09 -22.36 31.72
CA ALA A 553 9.81 -22.86 32.23
C ALA A 553 9.05 -21.86 33.14
N SER A 554 9.73 -20.87 33.71
CA SER A 554 9.10 -19.82 34.53
C SER A 554 8.76 -18.55 33.75
N GLY A 555 8.99 -18.56 32.44
CA GLY A 555 8.73 -17.43 31.54
C GLY A 555 9.76 -16.30 31.59
N MET A 556 10.92 -16.54 32.18
CA MET A 556 12.02 -15.57 32.20
C MET A 556 12.75 -15.59 30.85
N ARG A 557 12.54 -14.55 30.05
CA ARG A 557 13.04 -14.44 28.68
C ARG A 557 14.01 -13.28 28.50
N ASP A 558 14.50 -12.67 29.58
CA ASP A 558 15.41 -11.55 29.52
C ASP A 558 16.81 -12.03 29.04
N LEU A 559 17.37 -11.40 28.02
CA LEU A 559 18.68 -11.73 27.47
C LEU A 559 19.79 -11.67 28.49
N THR A 560 19.64 -10.87 29.54
CA THR A 560 20.65 -10.81 30.63
C THR A 560 20.74 -12.09 31.44
N THR A 561 19.70 -12.93 31.44
CA THR A 561 19.68 -14.22 32.16
C THR A 561 20.25 -15.37 31.33
N ALA A 562 20.39 -15.21 30.02
CA ALA A 562 20.90 -16.24 29.12
C ALA A 562 22.42 -16.42 29.27
N GLY A 563 22.84 -17.69 29.30
CA GLY A 563 24.22 -18.06 29.63
C GLY A 563 25.22 -18.01 28.47
N THR A 564 24.75 -18.15 27.23
CA THR A 564 25.64 -18.33 26.08
C THR A 564 25.35 -17.27 24.99
N ASP A 565 26.41 -16.58 24.54
CA ASP A 565 26.34 -15.67 23.41
C ASP A 565 26.29 -16.45 22.09
N GLN A 566 25.29 -16.14 21.25
CA GLN A 566 25.10 -16.79 19.96
C GLN A 566 25.49 -15.89 18.78
N GLY A 567 25.66 -14.60 19.01
CA GLY A 567 26.13 -13.66 18.02
C GLY A 567 25.77 -12.21 18.31
N ASN A 568 26.52 -11.34 17.68
CA ASN A 568 26.24 -9.92 17.66
C ASN A 568 26.64 -9.37 16.30
N GLU A 569 25.93 -8.36 15.87
CA GLU A 569 26.23 -7.63 14.65
C GLU A 569 25.98 -6.14 14.87
N TYR A 570 26.81 -5.31 14.28
CA TYR A 570 26.69 -3.87 14.33
C TYR A 570 27.21 -3.28 13.02
N TYR A 571 26.40 -2.44 12.39
CA TYR A 571 26.90 -1.63 11.28
C TYR A 571 26.19 -0.31 11.14
N LYS A 572 26.82 0.63 10.48
CA LYS A 572 26.29 1.93 10.12
C LYS A 572 26.57 2.19 8.66
N GLN A 573 25.56 2.67 7.96
CA GLN A 573 25.65 3.01 6.55
C GLN A 573 25.17 4.43 6.30
N GLU A 574 25.69 5.08 5.25
CA GLU A 574 25.26 6.40 4.82
C GLU A 574 25.16 6.45 3.29
N ALA A 575 24.06 7.00 2.78
CA ALA A 575 23.88 7.35 1.38
C ALA A 575 23.55 8.84 1.23
N ARG A 576 23.97 9.44 0.11
CA ARG A 576 23.74 10.85 -0.17
C ARG A 576 23.28 11.03 -1.61
N LEU A 577 22.34 11.95 -1.80
CA LEU A 577 21.79 12.35 -3.08
C LEU A 577 21.83 13.87 -3.20
N ALA A 578 22.30 14.38 -4.34
CA ALA A 578 22.24 15.79 -4.69
C ALA A 578 21.55 15.94 -6.05
N SER A 579 20.58 16.83 -6.14
CA SER A 579 19.72 16.96 -7.29
C SER A 579 19.49 18.41 -7.68
N TYR A 580 19.46 18.66 -9.00
CA TYR A 580 19.09 19.95 -9.60
C TYR A 580 18.01 19.70 -10.62
N PHE A 581 16.93 20.48 -10.58
CA PHE A 581 15.80 20.25 -11.46
C PHE A 581 15.14 21.53 -11.94
N ALA A 582 14.49 21.41 -13.09
CA ALA A 582 13.68 22.45 -13.70
C ALA A 582 12.38 21.83 -14.19
N ASP A 583 11.28 22.56 -14.05
CA ASP A 583 9.97 22.16 -14.51
C ASP A 583 9.26 23.35 -15.13
N VAL A 584 8.64 23.14 -16.28
CA VAL A 584 7.96 24.17 -17.06
C VAL A 584 6.60 23.67 -17.50
N HIS A 585 5.57 24.47 -17.25
CA HIS A 585 4.23 24.24 -17.77
C HIS A 585 3.79 25.50 -18.52
N TYR A 586 3.22 25.29 -19.70
CA TYR A 586 2.66 26.33 -20.52
C TYR A 586 1.27 25.92 -20.98
N SER A 587 0.30 26.80 -20.84
CA SER A 587 -1.01 26.62 -21.46
C SER A 587 -1.41 27.82 -22.32
N TYR A 588 -2.09 27.52 -23.42
CA TYR A 588 -2.65 28.52 -24.32
C TYR A 588 -4.16 28.40 -24.40
N ALA A 589 -4.84 29.47 -24.02
CA ALA A 589 -6.29 29.63 -24.08
C ALA A 589 -7.08 28.50 -23.37
N ASP A 590 -6.47 27.85 -22.37
CA ASP A 590 -7.04 26.67 -21.68
C ASP A 590 -7.38 25.50 -22.62
N LYS A 591 -6.72 25.42 -23.79
CA LYS A 591 -6.93 24.40 -24.82
C LYS A 591 -5.72 23.53 -25.06
N TYR A 592 -4.55 24.15 -25.18
CA TYR A 592 -3.27 23.47 -25.45
C TYR A 592 -2.35 23.60 -24.27
N TYR A 593 -1.83 22.50 -23.83
CA TYR A 593 -0.94 22.45 -22.68
C TYR A 593 0.34 21.71 -23.07
N LEU A 594 1.46 22.24 -22.64
CA LEU A 594 2.78 21.65 -22.82
C LEU A 594 3.50 21.66 -21.48
N SER A 595 4.12 20.55 -21.13
CA SER A 595 5.00 20.43 -19.99
C SER A 595 6.36 19.89 -20.37
N GLY A 596 7.38 20.28 -19.62
CA GLY A 596 8.72 19.75 -19.76
C GLY A 596 9.43 19.77 -18.42
N SER A 597 10.07 18.66 -18.06
CA SER A 597 10.88 18.59 -16.85
C SER A 597 12.28 18.07 -17.18
N PHE A 598 13.25 18.53 -16.41
CA PHE A 598 14.62 18.05 -16.45
C PHE A 598 15.15 17.95 -15.02
N ARG A 599 15.80 16.84 -14.71
CA ARG A 599 16.44 16.62 -13.41
C ARG A 599 17.78 15.92 -13.59
N ARG A 600 18.75 16.39 -12.84
CA ARG A 600 20.08 15.80 -12.76
C ARG A 600 20.37 15.38 -11.33
N ASP A 601 20.56 14.09 -11.09
CA ASP A 601 20.78 13.48 -9.79
C ASP A 601 22.19 12.92 -9.71
N GLY A 602 22.86 13.17 -8.57
CA GLY A 602 24.15 12.58 -8.24
C GLY A 602 24.05 11.75 -6.96
N SER A 603 24.31 10.44 -7.03
CA SER A 603 24.20 9.51 -5.93
C SER A 603 25.56 8.95 -5.48
N SER A 604 25.73 8.80 -4.17
CA SER A 604 26.90 8.16 -3.59
C SER A 604 26.92 6.63 -3.72
N VAL A 605 25.81 6.01 -4.18
CA VAL A 605 25.68 4.56 -4.35
C VAL A 605 26.54 4.07 -5.51
N PHE A 606 26.65 4.87 -6.57
CA PHE A 606 27.35 4.51 -7.79
C PHE A 606 28.82 4.88 -7.78
N GLY A 607 29.55 4.32 -8.74
CA GLY A 607 30.95 4.59 -8.97
C GLY A 607 31.25 6.06 -9.23
N THR A 608 32.50 6.48 -8.99
CA THR A 608 32.88 7.91 -9.05
C THR A 608 32.58 8.58 -10.38
N ASP A 609 32.71 7.85 -11.47
CA ASP A 609 32.60 8.40 -12.82
C ASP A 609 31.14 8.40 -13.30
N ASN A 610 30.27 7.56 -12.71
CA ASN A 610 28.90 7.34 -13.13
C ASN A 610 27.83 7.80 -12.11
N ARG A 611 28.23 8.66 -11.17
CA ARG A 611 27.33 9.14 -10.11
C ARG A 611 26.16 9.98 -10.58
N TRP A 612 26.30 10.65 -11.74
CA TRP A 612 25.35 11.62 -12.23
C TRP A 612 24.48 11.05 -13.35
N GLY A 613 23.16 10.95 -13.07
CA GLY A 613 22.12 10.61 -14.03
C GLY A 613 21.35 11.86 -14.49
N ASN A 614 20.87 11.84 -15.73
CA ASN A 614 20.01 12.88 -16.29
C ASN A 614 18.66 12.27 -16.64
N PHE A 615 17.59 12.86 -16.13
CA PHE A 615 16.22 12.42 -16.33
C PHE A 615 15.39 13.57 -16.86
N TRP A 616 14.45 13.30 -17.76
CA TRP A 616 13.67 14.32 -18.40
C TRP A 616 12.33 13.81 -18.88
N SER A 617 11.39 14.71 -19.06
CA SER A 617 10.10 14.38 -19.66
C SER A 617 9.57 15.53 -20.49
N VAL A 618 8.70 15.17 -21.45
CA VAL A 618 7.89 16.09 -22.24
C VAL A 618 6.47 15.54 -22.23
N GLY A 619 5.49 16.41 -21.97
CA GLY A 619 4.08 16.08 -22.03
C GLY A 619 3.29 17.12 -22.79
N GLY A 620 2.32 16.66 -23.58
CA GLY A 620 1.39 17.51 -24.31
C GLY A 620 -0.05 17.10 -24.04
N LYS A 621 -0.95 18.09 -23.98
CA LYS A 621 -2.38 17.86 -23.78
C LYS A 621 -3.18 18.81 -24.65
N TRP A 622 -4.21 18.28 -25.30
CA TRP A 622 -5.15 19.04 -26.11
C TRP A 622 -6.56 18.85 -25.58
N ARG A 623 -7.16 19.94 -25.11
CA ARG A 623 -8.56 19.98 -24.72
C ARG A 623 -9.44 20.22 -25.94
N ILE A 624 -9.84 19.15 -26.59
CA ILE A 624 -10.65 19.16 -27.82
C ILE A 624 -12.00 19.84 -27.58
N SER A 625 -12.59 19.61 -26.41
CA SER A 625 -13.85 20.25 -26.00
C SER A 625 -13.78 21.78 -25.82
N GLY A 626 -12.57 22.33 -25.78
CA GLY A 626 -12.38 23.79 -25.77
C GLY A 626 -12.42 24.42 -27.17
N GLU A 627 -12.44 23.62 -28.24
CA GLU A 627 -12.50 24.13 -29.62
C GLU A 627 -13.92 24.58 -29.99
N GLU A 628 -14.01 25.55 -30.89
CA GLU A 628 -15.30 26.15 -31.27
C GLU A 628 -16.30 25.12 -31.78
N PHE A 629 -15.87 24.05 -32.43
CA PHE A 629 -16.74 23.00 -32.95
C PHE A 629 -17.34 22.08 -31.89
N LEU A 630 -16.81 22.10 -30.65
CA LEU A 630 -17.30 21.29 -29.52
C LEU A 630 -17.65 22.11 -28.27
N SER A 631 -17.26 23.37 -28.20
CA SER A 631 -17.42 24.20 -26.99
C SER A 631 -18.88 24.43 -26.56
N GLU A 632 -19.83 24.33 -27.49
CA GLU A 632 -21.27 24.45 -27.25
C GLU A 632 -21.99 23.09 -27.20
N ASN A 633 -21.23 21.97 -27.22
CA ASN A 633 -21.84 20.65 -27.22
C ASN A 633 -22.27 20.25 -25.82
N GLU A 634 -23.55 20.09 -25.58
CA GLU A 634 -24.11 19.69 -24.28
C GLU A 634 -23.93 18.20 -23.96
N ILE A 635 -23.69 17.37 -24.98
CA ILE A 635 -23.51 15.92 -24.80
C ILE A 635 -22.07 15.60 -24.41
N ILE A 636 -21.08 16.09 -25.21
CA ILE A 636 -19.65 15.90 -24.94
C ILE A 636 -19.16 17.12 -24.16
N THR A 637 -19.13 17.01 -22.85
CA THR A 637 -18.79 18.12 -21.97
C THR A 637 -17.30 18.28 -21.71
N ASN A 638 -16.54 17.19 -21.85
CA ASN A 638 -15.08 17.21 -21.88
C ASN A 638 -14.55 16.16 -22.85
N ALA A 639 -13.60 16.54 -23.67
CA ALA A 639 -12.81 15.65 -24.52
C ALA A 639 -11.38 16.14 -24.54
N THR A 640 -10.45 15.30 -24.08
CA THR A 640 -9.05 15.67 -23.91
C THR A 640 -8.14 14.55 -24.36
N LEU A 641 -7.16 14.86 -25.18
CA LEU A 641 -6.08 13.95 -25.58
C LEU A 641 -4.79 14.38 -24.87
N ARG A 642 -4.07 13.44 -24.30
CA ARG A 642 -2.75 13.67 -23.68
C ARG A 642 -1.74 12.64 -24.16
N ALA A 643 -0.47 13.05 -24.24
CA ALA A 643 0.63 12.15 -24.52
C ALA A 643 1.87 12.62 -23.76
N SER A 644 2.65 11.68 -23.27
CA SER A 644 3.91 11.96 -22.59
C SER A 644 4.99 10.95 -22.97
N TYR A 645 6.24 11.41 -22.92
CA TYR A 645 7.43 10.57 -23.05
C TYR A 645 8.55 11.12 -22.17
N GLY A 646 9.34 10.22 -21.58
CA GLY A 646 10.50 10.65 -20.80
C GLY A 646 11.24 9.48 -20.18
N THR A 647 12.24 9.84 -19.36
CA THR A 647 13.11 8.91 -18.67
C THR A 647 13.13 9.19 -17.18
N VAL A 648 13.12 8.15 -16.39
CA VAL A 648 13.27 8.18 -14.93
C VAL A 648 14.31 7.15 -14.51
N GLY A 649 14.92 7.34 -13.35
CA GLY A 649 15.98 6.45 -12.86
C GLY A 649 15.54 5.59 -11.69
N ASN A 650 16.34 4.54 -11.44
CA ASN A 650 16.30 3.75 -10.22
C ASN A 650 17.71 3.58 -9.65
N GLN A 651 17.85 3.73 -8.32
CA GLN A 651 19.12 3.55 -7.60
C GLN A 651 18.98 2.59 -6.42
N ASP A 652 17.87 1.90 -6.33
CA ASP A 652 17.50 1.10 -5.16
C ASP A 652 18.22 -0.25 -5.19
N ILE A 653 19.48 -0.20 -4.76
CA ILE A 653 20.40 -1.31 -4.53
C ILE A 653 21.21 -1.06 -3.26
N SER A 654 22.03 -2.03 -2.85
CA SER A 654 22.96 -1.85 -1.73
C SER A 654 23.76 -0.55 -1.86
N TRP A 655 23.81 0.28 -0.80
CA TRP A 655 24.40 1.61 -0.82
C TRP A 655 25.89 1.64 -1.17
N TYR A 656 26.53 0.50 -1.11
CA TYR A 656 27.95 0.34 -1.41
C TYR A 656 28.23 -0.69 -2.51
N ALA A 657 27.22 -1.01 -3.33
CA ALA A 657 27.31 -2.02 -4.40
C ALA A 657 28.49 -1.82 -5.36
N ALA A 658 28.86 -0.56 -5.62
CA ALA A 658 30.02 -0.22 -6.47
C ALA A 658 31.40 -0.45 -5.80
N ARG A 659 31.44 -0.79 -4.49
CA ARG A 659 32.68 -0.89 -3.72
C ARG A 659 33.11 -2.33 -3.50
N GLY A 660 34.45 -2.53 -3.38
CA GLY A 660 35.01 -3.78 -2.93
C GLY A 660 35.14 -3.82 -1.41
N PHE A 661 34.74 -4.94 -0.79
CA PHE A 661 34.81 -5.15 0.64
C PHE A 661 35.72 -6.29 1.00
N TYR A 662 36.26 -6.21 2.21
CA TYR A 662 36.98 -7.28 2.88
C TYR A 662 36.26 -7.62 4.17
N SER A 663 36.19 -8.93 4.47
CA SER A 663 35.69 -9.40 5.76
C SER A 663 36.86 -9.96 6.58
N SER A 664 36.86 -9.64 7.87
CA SER A 664 37.75 -10.20 8.88
C SER A 664 37.19 -11.49 9.46
N GLY A 665 37.89 -12.11 10.37
CA GLY A 665 37.45 -13.36 11.05
C GLY A 665 37.94 -14.63 10.35
N TYR A 666 38.72 -14.52 9.31
CA TYR A 666 39.37 -15.66 8.67
C TYR A 666 40.74 -15.94 9.29
N ASN A 667 41.11 -17.19 9.35
CA ASN A 667 42.40 -17.59 9.86
C ASN A 667 43.26 -18.17 8.74
N TYR A 668 44.48 -17.70 8.64
CA TYR A 668 45.52 -18.31 7.82
C TYR A 668 46.69 -18.73 8.74
N ASN A 669 46.91 -20.01 8.84
CA ASN A 669 47.99 -20.58 9.69
C ASN A 669 47.96 -20.03 11.14
N GLN A 670 46.77 -20.02 11.77
CA GLN A 670 46.49 -19.51 13.13
C GLN A 670 46.67 -18.00 13.32
N MET A 671 46.86 -17.24 12.26
CA MET A 671 46.87 -15.76 12.28
C MET A 671 45.59 -15.20 11.77
N PRO A 672 45.05 -14.16 12.41
CA PRO A 672 43.87 -13.44 11.89
C PRO A 672 44.13 -12.95 10.47
N GLY A 673 43.21 -13.25 9.58
CA GLY A 673 43.27 -12.87 8.18
C GLY A 673 42.02 -12.14 7.72
N MET A 674 42.09 -11.51 6.56
CA MET A 674 40.98 -10.86 5.83
C MET A 674 40.92 -11.45 4.43
N ARG A 675 39.69 -11.57 3.91
CA ARG A 675 39.51 -11.94 2.50
C ARG A 675 38.60 -10.95 1.81
N PRO A 676 38.73 -10.72 0.50
CA PRO A 676 37.74 -9.94 -0.26
C PRO A 676 36.40 -10.69 -0.28
N THR A 677 35.31 -9.95 -0.11
CA THR A 677 33.93 -10.45 -0.14
C THR A 677 33.13 -9.91 -1.30
N SER A 678 33.58 -8.81 -1.93
CA SER A 678 32.98 -8.28 -3.15
C SER A 678 34.05 -7.71 -4.09
N ILE A 679 33.75 -7.72 -5.38
CA ILE A 679 34.56 -7.08 -6.42
C ILE A 679 34.04 -5.66 -6.64
N PRO A 680 34.91 -4.62 -6.63
CA PRO A 680 34.48 -3.27 -6.92
C PRO A 680 34.05 -3.16 -8.37
N ASN A 681 32.94 -2.46 -8.61
CA ASN A 681 32.48 -2.10 -9.96
C ASN A 681 32.36 -0.56 -10.08
N PRO A 682 33.41 0.15 -10.50
CA PRO A 682 33.38 1.60 -10.64
C PRO A 682 32.49 2.07 -11.80
N GLU A 683 32.14 1.17 -12.73
CA GLU A 683 31.28 1.45 -13.88
C GLU A 683 29.78 1.32 -13.56
N LEU A 684 29.45 0.83 -12.36
CA LEU A 684 28.07 0.67 -11.95
C LEU A 684 27.31 2.02 -12.02
N THR A 685 26.18 2.02 -12.70
CA THR A 685 25.38 3.23 -12.98
C THR A 685 23.88 2.98 -12.77
N TRP A 686 23.08 3.95 -13.09
CA TRP A 686 21.63 4.01 -12.93
C TRP A 686 20.91 3.00 -13.81
N GLU A 687 19.85 2.38 -13.31
CA GLU A 687 18.81 1.85 -14.19
C GLU A 687 18.03 3.00 -14.81
N VAL A 688 17.66 2.89 -16.07
CA VAL A 688 16.90 3.91 -16.79
C VAL A 688 15.60 3.31 -17.31
N SER A 689 14.48 3.81 -16.81
CA SER A 689 13.15 3.48 -17.30
C SER A 689 12.67 4.53 -18.31
N LYS A 690 12.38 4.10 -19.54
CA LYS A 690 11.80 4.89 -20.62
C LYS A 690 10.31 4.66 -20.63
N LYS A 691 9.52 5.72 -20.44
CA LYS A 691 8.07 5.62 -20.32
C LYS A 691 7.40 6.41 -21.43
N PHE A 692 6.52 5.74 -22.16
CA PHE A 692 5.59 6.32 -23.11
C PHE A 692 4.16 6.14 -22.61
N ASP A 693 3.35 7.19 -22.68
CA ASP A 693 1.95 7.18 -22.30
C ASP A 693 1.12 7.99 -23.30
N ILE A 694 -0.06 7.47 -23.65
CA ILE A 694 -1.08 8.21 -24.40
C ILE A 694 -2.43 7.96 -23.74
N GLY A 695 -3.12 9.05 -23.40
CA GLY A 695 -4.38 9.01 -22.67
C GLY A 695 -5.46 9.83 -23.32
N PHE A 696 -6.70 9.40 -23.11
CA PHE A 696 -7.90 10.06 -23.58
C PHE A 696 -8.93 10.17 -22.47
N ASP A 697 -9.33 11.39 -22.10
CA ASP A 697 -10.36 11.66 -21.11
C ASP A 697 -11.62 12.17 -21.83
N LEU A 698 -12.77 11.56 -21.53
CA LEU A 698 -14.05 11.89 -22.17
C LEU A 698 -15.13 12.00 -21.10
N SER A 699 -15.93 13.08 -21.17
CA SER A 699 -17.08 13.25 -20.29
C SER A 699 -18.33 13.51 -21.10
N PHE A 700 -19.39 12.77 -20.78
CA PHE A 700 -20.71 12.88 -21.39
C PHE A 700 -21.73 13.41 -20.39
N LEU A 701 -22.58 14.36 -20.85
CA LEU A 701 -23.71 14.90 -20.09
C LEU A 701 -23.34 15.36 -18.68
N GLN A 702 -22.07 15.68 -18.44
CA GLN A 702 -21.48 15.99 -17.13
C GLN A 702 -21.65 14.88 -16.07
N ARG A 703 -22.03 13.68 -16.46
CA ARG A 703 -22.36 12.55 -15.56
C ARG A 703 -21.52 11.32 -15.76
N ILE A 704 -21.01 11.08 -16.96
CA ILE A 704 -20.22 9.90 -17.30
C ILE A 704 -18.83 10.38 -17.65
N HIS A 705 -17.85 9.95 -16.88
CA HIS A 705 -16.45 10.27 -17.07
C HIS A 705 -15.69 8.99 -17.40
N LEU A 706 -15.04 8.97 -18.55
CA LEU A 706 -14.23 7.89 -19.05
C LEU A 706 -12.78 8.33 -19.13
N THR A 707 -11.88 7.48 -18.70
CA THR A 707 -10.44 7.68 -18.89
C THR A 707 -9.87 6.40 -19.50
N PHE A 708 -9.06 6.57 -20.52
CA PHE A 708 -8.33 5.50 -21.19
C PHE A 708 -6.86 5.88 -21.28
N ASP A 709 -5.95 4.96 -20.93
CA ASP A 709 -4.52 5.09 -21.07
C ASP A 709 -3.92 3.86 -21.74
N PHE A 710 -3.01 4.07 -22.65
CA PHE A 710 -2.07 3.08 -23.17
C PHE A 710 -0.67 3.47 -22.74
N TYR A 711 0.07 2.54 -22.15
CA TYR A 711 1.44 2.76 -21.72
C TYR A 711 2.39 1.68 -22.25
N ASN A 712 3.66 2.09 -22.43
CA ASN A 712 4.79 1.20 -22.66
C ASN A 712 5.98 1.72 -21.87
N GLU A 713 6.43 0.92 -20.92
CA GLU A 713 7.53 1.24 -20.02
C GLU A 713 8.64 0.18 -20.20
N GLU A 714 9.85 0.62 -20.50
CA GLU A 714 11.00 -0.26 -20.70
C GLU A 714 12.15 0.22 -19.83
N THR A 715 12.57 -0.64 -18.88
CA THR A 715 13.75 -0.42 -18.06
C THR A 715 14.93 -1.10 -18.71
N SER A 716 15.93 -0.29 -19.07
CA SER A 716 17.22 -0.71 -19.61
C SER A 716 18.33 -0.54 -18.59
N ASP A 717 19.45 -1.20 -18.82
CA ASP A 717 20.61 -1.18 -17.92
C ASP A 717 20.22 -1.62 -16.49
N ALA A 718 19.31 -2.62 -16.42
CA ALA A 718 18.80 -3.12 -15.15
C ALA A 718 19.96 -3.59 -14.27
N LEU A 719 19.90 -3.18 -13.01
CA LEU A 719 20.89 -3.59 -12.00
C LEU A 719 20.65 -5.06 -11.64
N PHE A 720 21.60 -5.89 -11.99
CA PHE A 720 21.47 -7.32 -11.82
C PHE A 720 22.67 -7.92 -11.08
N GLU A 721 22.40 -8.83 -10.16
CA GLU A 721 23.40 -9.57 -9.41
C GLU A 721 23.75 -10.84 -10.19
N ILE A 722 24.91 -10.85 -10.85
CA ILE A 722 25.35 -11.98 -11.65
C ILE A 722 26.18 -12.96 -10.82
N PRO A 723 25.93 -14.27 -10.98
CA PRO A 723 26.77 -15.28 -10.34
C PRO A 723 28.16 -15.29 -10.99
N LEU A 724 29.18 -15.48 -10.15
CA LEU A 724 30.58 -15.63 -10.58
C LEU A 724 31.06 -17.07 -10.37
N SER A 725 32.04 -17.46 -11.16
CA SER A 725 32.71 -18.75 -10.93
C SER A 725 33.26 -18.81 -9.50
N MET A 726 33.01 -19.92 -8.81
CA MET A 726 33.48 -20.15 -7.46
C MET A 726 35.02 -20.10 -7.37
N THR A 727 35.71 -20.24 -8.49
CA THR A 727 37.19 -20.11 -8.56
C THR A 727 37.68 -18.70 -8.24
N THR A 728 36.84 -17.68 -8.34
CA THR A 728 37.18 -16.30 -7.93
C THR A 728 37.17 -16.09 -6.43
N GLY A 729 36.62 -17.04 -5.66
CA GLY A 729 36.36 -16.89 -4.22
C GLY A 729 35.24 -15.92 -3.87
N ILE A 730 34.54 -15.35 -4.86
CA ILE A 730 33.39 -14.43 -4.71
C ILE A 730 32.24 -14.99 -5.55
N SER A 731 31.06 -15.12 -4.95
CA SER A 731 29.93 -15.81 -5.57
C SER A 731 29.17 -14.96 -6.58
N LYS A 732 29.18 -13.61 -6.43
CA LYS A 732 28.32 -12.70 -7.19
C LYS A 732 28.88 -11.28 -7.25
N THR A 733 28.43 -10.51 -8.25
CA THR A 733 28.71 -9.07 -8.39
C THR A 733 27.57 -8.35 -9.08
N TYR A 734 27.41 -7.03 -8.83
CA TYR A 734 26.39 -6.20 -9.50
C TYR A 734 26.91 -5.68 -10.84
N GLN A 735 26.04 -5.72 -11.86
CA GLN A 735 26.30 -5.12 -13.17
C GLN A 735 25.00 -4.52 -13.75
N ASN A 736 25.15 -3.53 -14.63
CA ASN A 736 24.03 -2.95 -15.39
C ASN A 736 23.79 -3.79 -16.65
N ILE A 737 23.00 -4.84 -16.52
CA ILE A 737 22.76 -5.80 -17.61
C ILE A 737 21.33 -6.27 -17.55
N GLY A 738 20.65 -6.28 -18.66
CA GLY A 738 19.28 -6.74 -18.74
C GLY A 738 18.29 -5.62 -19.03
N SER A 739 17.11 -6.04 -19.46
CA SER A 739 15.99 -5.14 -19.71
C SER A 739 14.68 -5.84 -19.50
N ILE A 740 13.72 -5.13 -18.94
CA ILE A 740 12.35 -5.60 -18.68
C ILE A 740 11.36 -4.56 -19.23
N ARG A 741 10.25 -5.01 -19.77
CA ARG A 741 9.20 -4.17 -20.32
C ARG A 741 7.85 -4.49 -19.74
N ASN A 742 7.10 -3.45 -19.39
CA ASN A 742 5.67 -3.50 -19.10
C ASN A 742 4.91 -2.67 -20.13
N ARG A 743 3.88 -3.24 -20.72
CA ARG A 743 2.96 -2.53 -21.60
C ARG A 743 1.53 -2.90 -21.29
N GLY A 744 0.63 -1.94 -21.35
CA GLY A 744 -0.71 -2.20 -20.96
C GLY A 744 -1.73 -1.13 -21.30
N ILE A 745 -2.96 -1.41 -20.91
CA ILE A 745 -4.12 -0.56 -21.09
C ILE A 745 -4.78 -0.38 -19.73
N GLU A 746 -5.10 0.86 -19.41
CA GLU A 746 -5.92 1.23 -18.26
C GLU A 746 -7.22 1.86 -18.75
N PHE A 747 -8.32 1.49 -18.14
CA PHE A 747 -9.63 2.06 -18.40
C PHE A 747 -10.33 2.35 -17.09
N SER A 748 -11.00 3.50 -17.00
CA SER A 748 -11.88 3.80 -15.88
C SER A 748 -13.14 4.50 -16.32
N ILE A 749 -14.24 4.21 -15.63
CA ILE A 749 -15.53 4.88 -15.75
C ILE A 749 -16.00 5.32 -14.38
N ASN A 750 -16.40 6.58 -14.28
CA ASN A 750 -17.11 7.13 -13.14
C ASN A 750 -18.41 7.76 -13.65
N THR A 751 -19.54 7.38 -13.08
CA THR A 751 -20.83 7.87 -13.54
C THR A 751 -21.76 8.19 -12.40
N SER A 752 -22.43 9.34 -12.50
CA SER A 752 -23.54 9.73 -11.66
C SER A 752 -24.85 9.30 -12.35
N ILE A 753 -25.35 8.12 -11.96
CA ILE A 753 -26.58 7.53 -12.54
C ILE A 753 -27.78 8.41 -12.23
N ILE A 754 -27.93 8.82 -10.96
CA ILE A 754 -28.93 9.72 -10.47
C ILE A 754 -28.25 10.77 -9.60
N GLN A 755 -28.57 12.04 -9.85
CA GLN A 755 -28.09 13.15 -9.04
C GLN A 755 -29.24 14.14 -8.86
N ASN A 756 -29.80 14.14 -7.66
CA ASN A 756 -30.81 15.14 -7.24
C ASN A 756 -30.69 15.39 -5.74
N ASN A 757 -31.50 16.29 -5.20
CA ASN A 757 -31.43 16.73 -3.80
C ASN A 757 -31.66 15.60 -2.78
N ASP A 758 -32.47 14.61 -3.12
CA ASP A 758 -32.84 13.51 -2.22
C ASP A 758 -32.01 12.24 -2.46
N LEU A 759 -31.61 11.99 -3.72
CA LEU A 759 -30.98 10.74 -4.13
C LEU A 759 -29.76 11.02 -5.02
N ASN A 760 -28.59 10.57 -4.55
CA ASN A 760 -27.38 10.53 -5.37
C ASN A 760 -26.94 9.08 -5.52
N TRP A 761 -26.82 8.61 -6.75
CA TRP A 761 -26.39 7.27 -7.06
C TRP A 761 -25.25 7.31 -8.06
N ASN A 762 -24.06 6.91 -7.60
CA ASN A 762 -22.83 6.87 -8.39
C ASN A 762 -22.39 5.43 -8.59
N PHE A 763 -21.78 5.17 -9.74
CA PHE A 763 -21.12 3.90 -10.07
C PHE A 763 -19.73 4.21 -10.60
N PHE A 764 -18.76 3.37 -10.25
CA PHE A 764 -17.43 3.39 -10.82
C PHE A 764 -16.96 1.99 -11.19
N ALA A 765 -16.12 1.90 -12.21
CA ALA A 765 -15.38 0.69 -12.53
C ALA A 765 -14.03 1.06 -13.15
N ASN A 766 -13.06 0.21 -12.94
CA ASN A 766 -11.77 0.32 -13.61
C ASN A 766 -11.22 -1.05 -13.99
N LEU A 767 -10.33 -1.05 -14.97
CA LEU A 767 -9.68 -2.23 -15.51
C LEU A 767 -8.26 -1.87 -15.90
N THR A 768 -7.34 -2.76 -15.59
CA THR A 768 -5.96 -2.73 -16.06
C THR A 768 -5.62 -4.05 -16.70
N TRP A 769 -5.13 -4.00 -17.93
CA TRP A 769 -4.46 -5.11 -18.59
C TRP A 769 -2.99 -4.81 -18.70
N ASN A 770 -2.12 -5.69 -18.22
CA ASN A 770 -0.67 -5.55 -18.27
C ASN A 770 0.00 -6.80 -18.85
N LYS A 771 1.05 -6.60 -19.63
CA LYS A 771 1.97 -7.65 -20.08
C LYS A 771 3.38 -7.28 -19.66
N ASN A 772 3.96 -8.10 -18.78
CA ASN A 772 5.37 -8.07 -18.41
C ASN A 772 6.18 -8.96 -19.37
N GLU A 773 7.41 -8.55 -19.71
CA GLU A 773 8.29 -9.32 -20.61
C GLU A 773 9.75 -9.00 -20.32
N VAL A 774 10.57 -10.01 -20.11
CA VAL A 774 12.04 -9.90 -20.04
C VAL A 774 12.56 -9.74 -21.45
N ILE A 775 13.17 -8.58 -21.75
CA ILE A 775 13.66 -8.26 -23.09
C ILE A 775 15.09 -8.73 -23.29
N LYS A 776 15.91 -8.65 -22.24
CA LYS A 776 17.32 -9.04 -22.28
C LYS A 776 17.77 -9.50 -20.89
N LEU A 777 18.58 -10.54 -20.85
CA LEU A 777 19.31 -10.99 -19.65
C LEU A 777 20.80 -10.71 -19.78
N SER A 778 21.52 -10.92 -18.70
CA SER A 778 22.98 -10.80 -18.59
C SER A 778 23.72 -11.96 -19.25
N THR A 779 23.09 -13.12 -19.31
CA THR A 779 23.63 -14.38 -19.88
C THR A 779 22.66 -14.88 -20.94
N ASP A 780 23.18 -15.61 -21.91
CA ASP A 780 22.36 -16.31 -22.90
C ASP A 780 21.58 -17.47 -22.28
N ASP A 781 22.04 -17.94 -21.10
CA ASP A 781 21.39 -19.01 -20.36
C ASP A 781 20.28 -18.46 -19.47
N PRO A 782 19.10 -19.10 -19.41
CA PRO A 782 18.04 -18.75 -18.51
C PRO A 782 18.44 -18.93 -17.03
N LEU A 783 17.87 -18.15 -16.15
CA LEU A 783 18.06 -18.26 -14.71
C LEU A 783 16.91 -19.08 -14.12
N GLU A 784 17.20 -20.30 -13.73
CA GLU A 784 16.22 -21.23 -13.20
C GLU A 784 16.28 -21.26 -11.67
N ASP A 785 15.11 -21.13 -11.05
CA ASP A 785 14.89 -21.30 -9.62
C ASP A 785 14.04 -22.56 -9.34
N THR A 786 13.68 -22.79 -8.09
CA THR A 786 12.89 -23.97 -7.66
C THR A 786 11.57 -24.11 -8.41
N TYR A 787 10.86 -23.01 -8.65
CA TYR A 787 9.52 -22.98 -9.24
C TYR A 787 9.44 -22.24 -10.57
N GLN A 788 10.37 -21.34 -10.82
CA GLN A 788 10.31 -20.36 -11.91
C GLN A 788 11.58 -20.33 -12.74
N ILE A 789 11.45 -19.68 -13.90
CA ILE A 789 12.57 -19.40 -14.81
C ILE A 789 12.48 -17.96 -15.29
N ILE A 790 13.60 -17.28 -15.28
CA ILE A 790 13.71 -15.94 -15.88
C ILE A 790 14.40 -16.14 -17.23
N GLU A 791 13.67 -15.88 -18.31
CA GLU A 791 14.12 -16.13 -19.67
C GLU A 791 13.65 -15.02 -20.60
N GLN A 792 14.46 -14.70 -21.58
CA GLN A 792 14.13 -13.67 -22.59
C GLN A 792 12.87 -14.06 -23.38
N GLY A 793 11.96 -13.09 -23.56
CA GLY A 793 10.68 -13.26 -24.23
C GLY A 793 9.54 -13.78 -23.33
N HIS A 794 9.85 -14.14 -22.11
CA HIS A 794 8.88 -14.60 -21.10
C HIS A 794 8.62 -13.56 -20.02
N PRO A 795 7.49 -13.66 -19.27
CA PRO A 795 7.27 -12.88 -18.05
C PRO A 795 8.35 -13.18 -17.00
N TYR A 796 8.66 -12.21 -16.14
CA TYR A 796 9.62 -12.41 -15.04
C TYR A 796 9.19 -13.55 -14.09
N SER A 797 7.90 -13.68 -13.84
CA SER A 797 7.31 -14.67 -12.91
C SER A 797 6.87 -15.95 -13.60
N GLN A 798 7.58 -16.41 -14.64
CA GLN A 798 7.25 -17.60 -15.42
C GLN A 798 7.47 -18.89 -14.62
N PHE A 799 6.40 -19.65 -14.34
CA PHE A 799 6.53 -20.98 -13.73
C PHE A 799 7.11 -21.98 -14.74
N TYR A 800 8.13 -22.72 -14.28
CA TYR A 800 8.84 -23.73 -15.06
C TYR A 800 9.11 -24.96 -14.20
N MET A 801 8.27 -25.96 -14.36
CA MET A 801 8.28 -27.16 -13.55
C MET A 801 7.74 -28.37 -14.30
N LYS A 802 7.83 -29.54 -13.68
CA LYS A 802 7.24 -30.76 -14.22
C LYS A 802 5.72 -30.63 -14.22
N GLU A 803 5.10 -30.89 -15.38
CA GLU A 803 3.65 -30.73 -15.51
C GLU A 803 2.95 -32.03 -15.17
N TYR A 804 2.10 -31.95 -14.15
CA TYR A 804 1.27 -33.07 -13.69
C TYR A 804 0.07 -33.24 -14.60
N VAL A 805 -0.16 -34.48 -15.05
CA VAL A 805 -1.24 -34.84 -16.01
C VAL A 805 -2.46 -35.42 -15.29
N GLY A 806 -2.23 -36.12 -14.17
CA GLY A 806 -3.26 -36.85 -13.46
C GLY A 806 -2.71 -38.12 -12.81
N ILE A 807 -3.53 -39.14 -12.76
CA ILE A 807 -3.20 -40.45 -12.18
C ILE A 807 -3.32 -41.55 -13.23
N ASP A 808 -2.53 -42.54 -13.07
CA ASP A 808 -2.78 -43.85 -13.73
C ASP A 808 -3.90 -44.57 -12.95
N HIS A 809 -5.05 -44.71 -13.57
CA HIS A 809 -6.25 -45.28 -12.94
C HIS A 809 -6.11 -46.76 -12.57
N GLU A 810 -5.21 -47.50 -13.18
CA GLU A 810 -4.98 -48.91 -12.83
C GLU A 810 -4.01 -49.07 -11.65
N THR A 811 -3.03 -48.23 -11.52
CA THR A 811 -1.97 -48.34 -10.50
C THR A 811 -2.03 -47.29 -9.39
N GLY A 812 -2.83 -46.24 -9.57
CA GLY A 812 -2.88 -45.11 -8.64
C GLY A 812 -1.66 -44.21 -8.64
N LYS A 813 -0.67 -44.43 -9.53
CA LYS A 813 0.54 -43.64 -9.60
C LYS A 813 0.30 -42.28 -10.22
N PRO A 814 0.98 -41.23 -9.78
CA PRO A 814 0.95 -39.93 -10.43
C PRO A 814 1.62 -39.99 -11.81
N LEU A 815 1.11 -39.18 -12.74
CA LEU A 815 1.63 -39.07 -14.11
C LEU A 815 2.09 -37.65 -14.39
N TRP A 816 3.23 -37.52 -15.05
CA TRP A 816 3.79 -36.26 -15.55
C TRP A 816 4.11 -36.41 -17.04
N TYR A 817 4.18 -35.30 -17.77
CA TYR A 817 4.72 -35.31 -19.13
C TYR A 817 6.18 -35.71 -19.16
N LEU A 818 6.52 -36.69 -19.98
CA LEU A 818 7.88 -37.20 -20.16
C LEU A 818 8.76 -36.22 -20.94
N ASN A 819 8.16 -35.56 -21.95
CA ASN A 819 8.84 -34.66 -22.87
C ASN A 819 8.28 -33.25 -22.86
N LYS A 820 9.00 -32.31 -23.50
CA LYS A 820 8.59 -30.90 -23.57
C LYS A 820 7.35 -30.67 -24.45
N GLU A 821 7.13 -31.54 -25.40
CA GLU A 821 6.01 -31.52 -26.35
C GLU A 821 4.67 -31.85 -25.69
N GLY A 822 4.70 -32.72 -24.65
CA GLY A 822 3.52 -33.07 -23.86
C GLY A 822 2.63 -34.12 -24.50
N ASP A 823 3.20 -35.01 -25.29
CA ASP A 823 2.52 -36.12 -25.97
C ASP A 823 2.78 -37.47 -25.32
N GLU A 824 3.78 -37.58 -24.46
CA GLU A 824 4.14 -38.77 -23.69
C GLU A 824 4.10 -38.52 -22.19
N THR A 825 3.68 -39.52 -21.43
CA THR A 825 3.57 -39.46 -19.96
C THR A 825 4.44 -40.52 -19.29
N THR A 826 4.85 -40.24 -18.07
CA THR A 826 5.62 -41.16 -17.22
C THR A 826 5.16 -41.07 -15.77
N SER A 827 5.25 -42.20 -15.05
CA SER A 827 5.12 -42.23 -13.60
C SER A 827 6.45 -42.09 -12.86
N ASP A 828 7.57 -41.99 -13.59
CA ASP A 828 8.88 -41.66 -13.01
C ASP A 828 9.08 -40.14 -13.00
N TYR A 829 8.97 -39.56 -11.82
CA TYR A 829 9.16 -38.10 -11.63
C TYR A 829 10.52 -37.62 -12.14
N ASN A 830 11.59 -38.41 -11.98
CA ASN A 830 12.93 -37.99 -12.38
C ASN A 830 13.09 -37.93 -13.90
N ALA A 831 12.42 -38.82 -14.60
CA ALA A 831 12.40 -38.85 -16.07
C ALA A 831 11.55 -37.74 -16.71
N ALA A 832 10.58 -37.17 -15.97
CA ALA A 832 9.69 -36.12 -16.48
C ALA A 832 10.42 -34.82 -16.81
N ALA A 833 10.04 -34.19 -17.93
CA ALA A 833 10.59 -32.90 -18.37
C ALA A 833 9.94 -31.72 -17.64
N LYS A 834 10.74 -30.66 -17.41
CA LYS A 834 10.18 -29.36 -17.00
C LYS A 834 9.61 -28.63 -18.21
N ARG A 835 8.53 -27.88 -17.99
CA ARG A 835 7.78 -27.14 -19.00
C ARG A 835 7.31 -25.79 -18.48
N TYR A 836 6.92 -24.87 -19.37
CA TYR A 836 6.23 -23.64 -19.01
C TYR A 836 4.78 -23.97 -18.68
N VAL A 837 4.37 -23.70 -17.46
CA VAL A 837 3.02 -24.06 -16.97
C VAL A 837 2.16 -22.82 -16.59
N GLY A 838 2.57 -21.66 -17.08
CA GLY A 838 1.93 -20.36 -16.83
C GLY A 838 2.83 -19.43 -16.05
N ASP A 839 2.32 -18.29 -15.67
CA ASP A 839 3.03 -17.25 -14.91
C ASP A 839 2.17 -16.73 -13.74
N ALA A 840 2.80 -16.04 -12.79
CA ALA A 840 2.12 -15.50 -11.63
C ALA A 840 1.41 -14.16 -11.90
N ASP A 841 1.73 -13.47 -13.00
CA ASP A 841 1.22 -12.14 -13.26
C ASP A 841 -0.27 -12.15 -13.64
N PRO A 842 -1.11 -11.31 -13.00
CA PRO A 842 -2.48 -11.14 -13.42
C PRO A 842 -2.54 -10.56 -14.82
N LYS A 843 -3.43 -11.07 -15.65
CA LYS A 843 -3.66 -10.52 -17.01
C LYS A 843 -4.56 -9.30 -16.95
N VAL A 844 -5.59 -9.35 -16.09
CA VAL A 844 -6.53 -8.25 -15.87
C VAL A 844 -6.77 -8.10 -14.38
N LEU A 845 -6.72 -6.87 -13.90
CA LEU A 845 -7.07 -6.51 -12.53
C LEU A 845 -7.88 -5.22 -12.48
N GLY A 846 -8.64 -5.02 -11.43
CA GLY A 846 -9.41 -3.81 -11.25
C GLY A 846 -10.42 -3.90 -10.12
N GLY A 847 -11.34 -2.94 -10.13
CA GLY A 847 -12.43 -2.87 -9.17
C GLY A 847 -13.65 -2.17 -9.76
N PHE A 848 -14.78 -2.42 -9.13
CA PHE A 848 -16.01 -1.69 -9.43
C PHE A 848 -16.85 -1.55 -8.16
N GLY A 849 -17.72 -0.56 -8.15
CA GLY A 849 -18.56 -0.34 -6.99
C GLY A 849 -19.61 0.71 -7.20
N THR A 850 -20.46 0.85 -6.19
CA THR A 850 -21.56 1.80 -6.21
C THR A 850 -21.69 2.52 -4.88
N ASN A 851 -22.03 3.81 -4.96
CA ASN A 851 -22.32 4.65 -3.82
C ASN A 851 -23.73 5.25 -4.00
N LEU A 852 -24.59 5.03 -3.02
CA LEU A 852 -25.94 5.57 -3.02
C LEU A 852 -26.16 6.38 -1.75
N THR A 853 -26.66 7.61 -1.89
CA THR A 853 -27.06 8.45 -0.77
C THR A 853 -28.50 8.86 -0.95
N TRP A 854 -29.37 8.57 0.03
CA TRP A 854 -30.78 8.86 0.00
C TRP A 854 -31.28 9.40 1.35
N LYS A 855 -31.68 10.66 1.40
CA LYS A 855 -32.27 11.31 2.61
C LYS A 855 -31.51 11.02 3.91
N GLY A 856 -30.18 11.08 3.86
CA GLY A 856 -29.31 10.83 4.99
C GLY A 856 -28.84 9.37 5.14
N VAL A 857 -29.45 8.41 4.47
CA VAL A 857 -28.95 7.04 4.34
C VAL A 857 -27.84 7.03 3.30
N ASP A 858 -26.72 6.41 3.59
CA ASP A 858 -25.64 6.14 2.64
C ASP A 858 -25.35 4.64 2.57
N PHE A 859 -25.23 4.13 1.36
CA PHE A 859 -24.86 2.75 1.07
C PHE A 859 -23.69 2.72 0.11
N ASN A 860 -22.72 1.85 0.41
CA ASN A 860 -21.52 1.63 -0.39
C ASN A 860 -21.29 0.14 -0.59
N LEU A 861 -20.94 -0.26 -1.82
CA LEU A 861 -20.59 -1.63 -2.15
C LEU A 861 -19.45 -1.62 -3.16
N ASN A 862 -18.32 -2.23 -2.80
CA ASN A 862 -17.10 -2.27 -3.62
C ASN A 862 -16.66 -3.71 -3.85
N PHE A 863 -16.18 -3.94 -5.06
CA PHE A 863 -15.58 -5.20 -5.49
C PHE A 863 -14.17 -4.97 -6.02
N ASN A 864 -13.28 -5.91 -5.75
CA ASN A 864 -11.98 -6.03 -6.38
C ASN A 864 -11.92 -7.36 -7.13
N TYR A 865 -11.23 -7.39 -8.28
CA TYR A 865 -11.07 -8.61 -9.05
C TYR A 865 -9.68 -8.73 -9.66
N ARG A 866 -9.25 -9.98 -9.80
CA ARG A 866 -8.03 -10.39 -10.50
C ARG A 866 -8.35 -11.56 -11.40
N LEU A 867 -7.96 -11.47 -12.67
CA LEU A 867 -8.17 -12.50 -13.67
C LEU A 867 -6.84 -12.84 -14.34
N GLY A 868 -6.56 -14.12 -14.52
CA GLY A 868 -5.29 -14.64 -14.97
C GLY A 868 -4.27 -14.74 -13.83
N GLY A 869 -3.10 -15.25 -14.19
CA GLY A 869 -2.06 -15.61 -13.23
C GLY A 869 -2.31 -16.95 -12.54
N LYS A 870 -1.23 -17.57 -12.13
CA LYS A 870 -1.20 -18.82 -11.39
C LYS A 870 -0.66 -18.62 -9.99
N VAL A 871 -1.05 -19.52 -9.09
CA VAL A 871 -0.61 -19.53 -7.69
C VAL A 871 -0.08 -20.93 -7.38
N TYR A 872 1.18 -21.01 -7.01
CA TYR A 872 1.79 -22.26 -6.54
C TYR A 872 1.67 -22.35 -5.02
N ASN A 873 0.94 -23.36 -4.52
CA ASN A 873 0.79 -23.59 -3.09
C ASN A 873 1.72 -24.72 -2.63
N SER A 874 2.91 -24.36 -2.16
CA SER A 874 3.87 -25.32 -1.62
C SER A 874 3.40 -25.96 -0.31
N GLY A 875 2.56 -25.29 0.46
CA GLY A 875 1.96 -25.81 1.70
C GLY A 875 1.00 -26.97 1.43
N ALA A 876 0.26 -26.93 0.31
CA ALA A 876 -0.62 -28.01 -0.09
C ALA A 876 0.12 -29.34 -0.35
N ALA A 877 1.39 -29.27 -0.77
CA ALA A 877 2.22 -30.46 -0.94
C ALA A 877 2.49 -31.15 0.41
N PHE A 878 2.68 -30.39 1.46
CA PHE A 878 2.92 -30.93 2.79
C PHE A 878 1.66 -31.58 3.41
N THR A 879 0.49 -31.04 3.14
CA THR A 879 -0.80 -31.57 3.67
C THR A 879 -1.38 -32.68 2.78
N GLY A 880 -0.83 -32.86 1.59
CA GLY A 880 -1.45 -33.70 0.58
C GLY A 880 -1.02 -35.14 0.57
N PHE A 881 0.25 -35.50 0.91
CA PHE A 881 0.71 -36.87 0.71
C PHE A 881 1.97 -37.26 1.50
N GLY A 882 1.98 -38.50 2.00
CA GLY A 882 3.10 -39.41 2.15
C GLY A 882 4.26 -39.01 3.07
N MET A 883 4.35 -37.78 3.49
CA MET A 883 5.34 -37.36 4.47
C MET A 883 4.80 -37.59 5.87
N ALA A 884 5.27 -38.62 6.49
CA ALA A 884 5.26 -38.87 7.94
C ALA A 884 4.03 -38.28 8.67
N PHE A 885 2.83 -38.76 8.37
CA PHE A 885 1.61 -38.53 9.17
C PHE A 885 1.36 -37.05 9.54
N ARG A 886 1.12 -36.23 8.53
CA ARG A 886 0.67 -34.84 8.69
C ARG A 886 -0.85 -34.72 8.46
N THR A 887 -1.48 -33.69 8.96
CA THR A 887 -2.92 -33.45 8.74
C THR A 887 -3.22 -33.35 7.26
N PRO A 888 -4.00 -34.29 6.66
CA PRO A 888 -4.35 -34.21 5.26
C PRO A 888 -5.51 -33.22 5.04
N LEU A 889 -5.64 -32.71 3.81
CA LEU A 889 -6.89 -32.07 3.39
C LEU A 889 -8.02 -33.11 3.32
N GLU A 890 -9.24 -32.70 3.67
CA GLU A 890 -10.42 -33.60 3.63
C GLU A 890 -10.65 -34.17 2.24
N ASP A 891 -10.54 -33.33 1.21
CA ASP A 891 -10.70 -33.75 -0.19
C ASP A 891 -9.66 -34.82 -0.58
N VAL A 892 -8.42 -34.71 -0.08
CA VAL A 892 -7.39 -35.74 -0.27
C VAL A 892 -7.75 -37.03 0.45
N ALA A 893 -8.22 -36.93 1.70
CA ALA A 893 -8.59 -38.11 2.49
C ALA A 893 -9.76 -38.88 1.88
N LEU A 894 -10.71 -38.21 1.26
CA LEU A 894 -11.91 -38.80 0.67
C LEU A 894 -11.73 -39.26 -0.78
N ASN A 895 -10.85 -38.58 -1.54
CA ASN A 895 -10.76 -38.77 -2.99
C ASN A 895 -9.37 -39.24 -3.47
N SER A 896 -8.57 -39.86 -2.61
CA SER A 896 -7.34 -40.57 -2.99
C SER A 896 -7.67 -41.92 -3.64
N TRP A 897 -6.84 -42.36 -4.57
CA TRP A 897 -6.99 -43.60 -5.29
C TRP A 897 -6.87 -44.81 -4.32
N THR A 898 -7.79 -45.76 -4.50
CA THR A 898 -7.74 -47.07 -3.89
C THR A 898 -8.14 -48.12 -4.95
N PRO A 899 -7.87 -49.41 -4.73
CA PRO A 899 -8.29 -50.45 -5.66
C PRO A 899 -9.82 -50.45 -5.94
N GLU A 900 -10.61 -49.94 -4.97
CA GLU A 900 -12.07 -49.82 -5.07
C GLU A 900 -12.52 -48.49 -5.71
N ASN A 901 -11.65 -47.45 -5.69
CA ASN A 901 -11.91 -46.15 -6.27
C ASN A 901 -10.85 -45.79 -7.31
N LYS A 902 -10.88 -46.46 -8.46
CA LYS A 902 -9.90 -46.22 -9.54
C LYS A 902 -10.06 -44.86 -10.25
N ASN A 903 -11.25 -44.25 -10.19
CA ASN A 903 -11.51 -42.93 -10.79
C ASN A 903 -11.29 -41.77 -9.80
N ALA A 904 -10.40 -41.95 -8.85
CA ALA A 904 -10.08 -40.96 -7.84
C ALA A 904 -9.46 -39.67 -8.44
N LYS A 905 -9.57 -38.61 -7.72
CA LYS A 905 -9.00 -37.29 -8.07
C LYS A 905 -7.50 -37.23 -7.79
N TYR A 906 -7.04 -37.90 -6.74
CA TYR A 906 -5.67 -37.85 -6.24
C TYR A 906 -4.98 -39.22 -6.38
N PRO A 907 -3.63 -39.25 -6.52
CA PRO A 907 -2.85 -40.49 -6.50
C PRO A 907 -3.09 -41.30 -5.23
N GLN A 908 -2.68 -42.56 -5.27
CA GLN A 908 -2.67 -43.41 -4.10
C GLN A 908 -1.83 -42.75 -3.01
N TYR A 909 -2.38 -42.60 -1.82
CA TYR A 909 -1.63 -42.18 -0.64
C TYR A 909 -0.73 -43.34 -0.17
N ILE A 910 0.57 -43.14 -0.12
CA ILE A 910 1.53 -44.17 0.31
C ILE A 910 2.48 -43.56 1.35
N TYR A 911 2.63 -44.27 2.47
CA TYR A 911 3.55 -43.83 3.52
C TYR A 911 4.97 -43.70 2.99
N ARG A 912 5.62 -42.53 3.23
CA ARG A 912 6.92 -42.13 2.69
C ARG A 912 6.99 -41.97 1.17
N ASP A 913 5.87 -41.95 0.49
CA ASP A 913 5.65 -41.63 -0.93
C ASP A 913 6.80 -41.99 -1.89
N PRO A 914 6.96 -43.27 -2.23
CA PRO A 914 8.01 -43.69 -3.15
C PRO A 914 7.78 -43.24 -4.60
N ASN A 915 6.57 -42.75 -4.89
CA ASN A 915 6.18 -42.30 -6.23
C ASN A 915 6.38 -40.79 -6.43
N ASN A 916 6.89 -40.04 -5.44
CA ASN A 916 7.12 -38.59 -5.51
C ASN A 916 5.85 -37.79 -5.86
N ALA A 917 4.67 -38.24 -5.42
CA ALA A 917 3.40 -37.55 -5.69
C ALA A 917 3.36 -36.14 -5.08
N THR A 918 4.16 -35.87 -4.04
CA THR A 918 4.32 -34.58 -3.36
C THR A 918 5.42 -33.70 -3.93
N ALA A 919 6.16 -34.20 -4.91
CA ALA A 919 7.27 -33.45 -5.50
C ALA A 919 6.80 -32.20 -6.25
N THR A 920 7.66 -31.20 -6.35
CA THR A 920 7.41 -29.92 -7.00
C THR A 920 6.92 -30.12 -8.43
N SER A 921 5.66 -29.80 -8.67
CA SER A 921 5.03 -29.94 -9.99
C SER A 921 3.79 -29.04 -10.11
N SER A 922 3.23 -28.96 -11.31
CA SER A 922 2.01 -28.17 -11.56
C SER A 922 0.75 -28.73 -10.84
N ARG A 923 0.87 -29.85 -10.16
CA ARG A 923 -0.20 -30.39 -9.31
C ARG A 923 -0.66 -29.40 -8.24
N TYR A 924 0.25 -28.56 -7.75
CA TYR A 924 -0.01 -27.55 -6.73
C TYR A 924 -0.07 -26.14 -7.30
N LEU A 925 -0.26 -26.04 -8.62
CA LEU A 925 -0.35 -24.78 -9.34
C LEU A 925 -1.82 -24.51 -9.70
N TYR A 926 -2.43 -23.60 -8.96
CA TYR A 926 -3.84 -23.26 -9.05
C TYR A 926 -4.09 -21.98 -9.85
N SER A 927 -5.36 -21.76 -10.24
CA SER A 927 -5.77 -20.49 -10.82
C SER A 927 -5.80 -19.38 -9.76
N GLY A 928 -5.17 -18.24 -10.06
CA GLY A 928 -5.19 -17.03 -9.20
C GLY A 928 -6.42 -16.14 -9.40
N ASN A 929 -7.46 -16.59 -10.12
CA ASN A 929 -8.65 -15.79 -10.36
C ASN A 929 -9.48 -15.61 -9.10
N TYR A 930 -9.89 -14.36 -8.84
CA TYR A 930 -10.85 -14.07 -7.78
C TYR A 930 -11.73 -12.85 -8.07
N LEU A 931 -12.87 -12.81 -7.39
CA LEU A 931 -13.72 -11.64 -7.22
C LEU A 931 -14.01 -11.48 -5.73
N ARG A 932 -13.65 -10.34 -5.16
CA ARG A 932 -13.81 -10.04 -3.73
C ARG A 932 -14.84 -8.95 -3.50
N ILE A 933 -15.77 -9.18 -2.57
CA ILE A 933 -16.58 -8.12 -1.99
C ILE A 933 -15.68 -7.40 -0.97
N SER A 934 -15.04 -6.32 -1.40
CA SER A 934 -13.98 -5.67 -0.62
C SER A 934 -14.49 -4.74 0.48
N ASN A 935 -15.68 -4.14 0.31
CA ASN A 935 -16.32 -3.33 1.35
C ASN A 935 -17.83 -3.24 1.12
N VAL A 936 -18.58 -3.36 2.21
CA VAL A 936 -20.02 -3.06 2.28
C VAL A 936 -20.24 -2.14 3.45
N THR A 937 -20.80 -0.94 3.21
CA THR A 937 -21.09 0.03 4.28
C THR A 937 -22.52 0.53 4.16
N LEU A 938 -23.22 0.59 5.28
CA LEU A 938 -24.54 1.21 5.42
C LEU A 938 -24.49 2.22 6.56
N GLY A 939 -24.77 3.48 6.26
CA GLY A 939 -24.74 4.58 7.22
C GLY A 939 -26.01 5.37 7.24
N TYR A 940 -26.23 6.10 8.34
CA TYR A 940 -27.28 7.08 8.46
C TYR A 940 -26.76 8.34 9.13
N THR A 941 -26.91 9.46 8.44
CA THR A 941 -26.62 10.79 8.98
C THR A 941 -27.89 11.40 9.55
N LEU A 942 -27.90 11.71 10.83
CA LEU A 942 -29.06 12.27 11.51
C LEU A 942 -29.37 13.68 10.99
N PRO A 943 -30.67 14.04 10.90
CA PRO A 943 -31.08 15.40 10.51
C PRO A 943 -30.48 16.46 11.43
N LYS A 944 -29.92 17.51 10.84
CA LYS A 944 -29.26 18.60 11.57
C LYS A 944 -30.15 19.25 12.62
N THR A 945 -31.47 19.30 12.38
CA THR A 945 -32.48 19.82 13.34
C THR A 945 -32.49 19.05 14.68
N TRP A 946 -32.09 17.79 14.69
CA TRP A 946 -31.99 16.98 15.92
C TRP A 946 -30.67 17.21 16.63
N THR A 947 -29.56 17.24 15.86
CA THR A 947 -28.20 17.25 16.39
C THR A 947 -27.77 18.64 16.88
N GLN A 948 -28.30 19.73 16.29
CA GLN A 948 -27.98 21.10 16.70
C GLN A 948 -28.33 21.42 18.15
N LYS A 949 -29.34 20.75 18.73
CA LYS A 949 -29.71 20.93 20.14
C LYS A 949 -28.60 20.46 21.10
N ALA A 950 -27.73 19.58 20.63
CA ALA A 950 -26.56 19.07 21.35
C ALA A 950 -25.25 19.70 20.89
N PHE A 951 -25.28 20.82 20.16
CA PHE A 951 -24.12 21.48 19.56
C PHE A 951 -23.34 20.62 18.54
N ILE A 952 -23.96 19.55 18.03
CA ILE A 952 -23.39 18.65 17.05
C ILE A 952 -23.82 19.11 15.67
N GLN A 953 -22.84 19.43 14.79
CA GLN A 953 -23.09 19.84 13.41
C GLN A 953 -23.47 18.67 12.51
N LYS A 954 -22.83 17.51 12.74
CA LYS A 954 -23.08 16.26 12.01
C LYS A 954 -22.90 15.07 12.94
N LEU A 955 -23.86 14.15 12.92
CA LEU A 955 -23.75 12.84 13.55
C LEU A 955 -24.13 11.78 12.50
N ARG A 956 -23.19 10.88 12.22
CA ARG A 956 -23.41 9.72 11.36
C ARG A 956 -23.10 8.46 12.14
N ALA A 957 -24.03 7.51 12.15
CA ALA A 957 -23.82 6.15 12.61
C ALA A 957 -23.79 5.22 11.40
N TYR A 958 -22.92 4.20 11.42
CA TYR A 958 -22.81 3.27 10.32
C TYR A 958 -22.33 1.89 10.76
N VAL A 959 -22.61 0.92 9.91
CA VAL A 959 -22.00 -0.42 9.97
C VAL A 959 -21.22 -0.64 8.67
N SER A 960 -20.06 -1.27 8.79
CA SER A 960 -19.21 -1.60 7.65
C SER A 960 -18.65 -3.00 7.80
N VAL A 961 -18.46 -3.66 6.67
CA VAL A 961 -17.81 -4.96 6.59
C VAL A 961 -16.73 -4.88 5.51
N ASP A 962 -15.50 -5.16 5.88
CA ASP A 962 -14.38 -5.25 4.96
C ASP A 962 -14.04 -6.71 4.64
N ASN A 963 -13.76 -6.99 3.37
CA ASN A 963 -13.45 -8.33 2.84
C ASN A 963 -14.52 -9.38 3.19
N LEU A 964 -15.79 -9.07 2.89
CA LEU A 964 -16.92 -9.91 3.28
C LEU A 964 -16.80 -11.34 2.73
N TYR A 965 -16.41 -11.46 1.45
CA TYR A 965 -16.26 -12.77 0.81
C TYR A 965 -15.36 -12.65 -0.45
N THR A 966 -14.56 -13.69 -0.70
CA THR A 966 -13.76 -13.83 -1.91
C THR A 966 -14.20 -15.07 -2.69
N PHE A 967 -14.78 -14.86 -3.87
CA PHE A 967 -15.06 -15.93 -4.84
C PHE A 967 -13.74 -16.28 -5.53
N THR A 968 -13.29 -17.52 -5.39
CA THR A 968 -12.07 -18.05 -5.98
C THR A 968 -12.39 -18.97 -7.15
N ALA A 969 -11.38 -19.33 -7.93
CA ALA A 969 -11.51 -20.42 -8.89
C ALA A 969 -11.82 -21.75 -8.16
N SER A 970 -12.55 -22.63 -8.81
CA SER A 970 -13.01 -23.90 -8.21
C SER A 970 -11.89 -24.89 -7.90
N ASP A 971 -10.74 -24.71 -8.55
CA ASP A 971 -9.53 -25.52 -8.33
C ASP A 971 -8.63 -24.96 -7.23
N PHE A 972 -8.87 -23.73 -6.77
CA PHE A 972 -8.01 -23.07 -5.81
C PHE A 972 -8.07 -23.72 -4.42
N VAL A 973 -6.90 -24.07 -3.92
CA VAL A 973 -6.67 -24.56 -2.54
C VAL A 973 -5.77 -23.57 -1.81
N GLY A 974 -6.26 -22.97 -0.74
CA GLY A 974 -5.55 -21.97 0.06
C GLY A 974 -6.50 -21.05 0.82
N TYR A 975 -5.96 -20.26 1.71
CA TYR A 975 -6.74 -19.27 2.49
C TYR A 975 -7.00 -17.98 1.73
N ASN A 976 -6.10 -17.61 0.82
CA ASN A 976 -6.20 -16.37 0.07
C ASN A 976 -5.54 -16.54 -1.30
N PRO A 977 -6.22 -16.23 -2.42
CA PRO A 977 -5.61 -16.25 -3.75
C PRO A 977 -4.63 -15.10 -4.00
N GLU A 978 -4.57 -14.10 -3.14
CA GLU A 978 -3.52 -13.10 -3.18
C GLU A 978 -2.20 -13.69 -2.70
N THR A 979 -1.15 -13.40 -3.44
CA THR A 979 0.18 -13.95 -3.21
C THR A 979 1.22 -12.85 -3.14
N SER A 980 2.44 -13.19 -2.71
CA SER A 980 3.64 -12.45 -3.03
C SER A 980 3.82 -12.30 -4.55
N ALA A 981 4.72 -11.43 -4.97
CA ALA A 981 4.93 -11.12 -6.38
C ALA A 981 5.41 -12.31 -7.23
N ASP A 982 6.01 -13.32 -6.61
CA ASP A 982 6.45 -14.57 -7.22
C ASP A 982 5.30 -15.58 -7.44
N GLY A 983 4.12 -15.30 -6.89
CA GLY A 983 2.99 -16.21 -7.02
C GLY A 983 3.10 -17.49 -6.18
N VAL A 984 4.02 -17.54 -5.22
CA VAL A 984 4.21 -18.70 -4.35
C VAL A 984 3.57 -18.45 -2.99
N ILE A 985 2.79 -19.40 -2.53
CA ILE A 985 2.23 -19.43 -1.16
C ILE A 985 2.65 -20.71 -0.46
N ALA A 986 2.75 -20.61 0.86
CA ALA A 986 2.93 -21.79 1.71
C ALA A 986 1.86 -21.76 2.82
N TRP A 987 2.28 -21.50 4.03
CA TRP A 987 1.43 -21.43 5.21
C TRP A 987 0.92 -20.01 5.40
N GLN A 988 -0.08 -19.63 4.58
CA GLN A 988 -0.63 -18.27 4.63
C GLN A 988 -1.42 -18.04 5.92
N TYR A 989 -1.31 -16.81 6.43
CA TYR A 989 -2.26 -16.30 7.41
C TYR A 989 -3.65 -16.20 6.74
N PRO A 990 -4.71 -16.74 7.37
CA PRO A 990 -6.05 -16.75 6.76
C PRO A 990 -6.55 -15.35 6.42
N ALA A 991 -7.28 -15.24 5.31
CA ALA A 991 -7.92 -13.99 4.93
C ALA A 991 -8.94 -13.56 5.98
N THR A 992 -8.87 -12.28 6.39
CA THR A 992 -9.74 -11.74 7.44
C THR A 992 -10.91 -10.96 6.88
N CYS A 993 -12.07 -11.10 7.55
CA CYS A 993 -13.25 -10.27 7.39
C CYS A 993 -13.43 -9.43 8.66
N THR A 994 -13.57 -8.10 8.50
CA THR A 994 -13.71 -7.18 9.63
C THR A 994 -15.10 -6.54 9.66
N PHE A 995 -15.84 -6.74 10.74
CA PHE A 995 -17.15 -6.14 11.01
C PHE A 995 -16.99 -4.95 11.93
N ILE A 996 -17.56 -3.81 11.58
CA ILE A 996 -17.40 -2.55 12.30
C ILE A 996 -18.74 -1.86 12.52
N GLY A 997 -18.95 -1.35 13.73
CA GLY A 997 -19.89 -0.28 14.02
C GLY A 997 -19.13 1.02 14.24
N GLY A 998 -19.56 2.11 13.62
CA GLY A 998 -18.89 3.40 13.74
C GLY A 998 -19.82 4.58 13.98
N ILE A 999 -19.30 5.59 14.69
CA ILE A 999 -19.97 6.87 14.95
C ILE A 999 -19.01 8.01 14.59
N GLN A 1000 -19.48 8.90 13.72
CA GLN A 1000 -18.76 10.11 13.33
C GLN A 1000 -19.49 11.33 13.86
N LEU A 1001 -18.81 12.16 14.62
CA LEU A 1001 -19.28 13.39 15.22
C LEU A 1001 -18.49 14.57 14.69
N THR A 1002 -19.18 15.65 14.31
CA THR A 1002 -18.57 16.95 14.03
C THR A 1002 -19.23 18.01 14.90
N PHE A 1003 -18.42 18.78 15.63
CA PHE A 1003 -18.85 19.86 16.51
C PHE A 1003 -18.53 21.21 15.91
#